data_853100df86c5504eff9320a070c1cf34
#
_entry.id   853100df86c5504eff9320a070c1cf34
#
_cell.length_a   1.000
_cell.length_b   1.000
_cell.length_c   1.000
_cell.angle_alpha   90.00
_cell.angle_beta   90.00
_cell.angle_gamma   90.00
#
_symmetry.space_group_name_H-M   'P 1'
#
loop_
_entity.id
_entity.type
_entity.pdbx_description
1 polymer ?
#
loop_
_entity_poly.entity_id
_entity_poly.type
_entity_poly.pdbx_seq_one_letter_code
_entity_poly.pdbx_strand_id
1 'polypeptide(L)'
;MVRVALCNSLLLLLAFICLLPRQENNGIGPNFFFYAIASPASASMLTGSFRKINHKNSLLKTVTSCIKFENINYTVSRNFLKDHRVFASVSQSDFDLRRNKSMPSSAMKFKYPEARRDDTVVENYHGVEVADPYRWLEDPDSEETKAFVEAQNAITSPYLTSCSAKPAIHNRLKQMWDFPKYSCPARHGNKYYFYKNNGLQNQSVLYVQDTLDSEPKVFLDPNTLCPDGTISITQTKFSEDGNIFAYGLSESGSDWNKIHFMNTKTGEKYPEILEQVKYSSISWTHDNVGIFYGRYPHQKSADGSETDSSHNQKLFYHRVGTPQSEDVLVVEFPENPQWRISVEVSDCGKWLFILPMQDCKDNLIYFTELKPNEEIKGKFNLKLIVNKMEADYDYITNDGTKAIFRTNKNAPNYKLIAIDLLNYGEENWTVLLPEHSHNVIDWAAPVHNDKIAVCYIQDVKSVLQLHSLKSGEVTKTFSLDVGTISGFSGEKKYSEIFYQFTSFLNPGIIYTMDLKKDDNPKIVREIKVEGFNPSLYTTIQVFYTSKDGTKIPMFIIMKKGAKLDGSMPALLYGYGGFNVSLLPTFTVSRLVFIQHLNGVFAIPNIRGGGEYGEKWHNDGKLFKKQNSFDDFQSAAEYLIENGYTTSKKLSIQGGSNGGLLIGACVNQRPDLFGAAIAQVGVMDMLRFHKFTVGYAWASDYGNSDDPKHFQNLIKFSPLHNIKPPKDNHQYPAVLVLSADHDDRVVPLHSLKYIATLQHVFGELPQQKNPLLGRFETKAGHGGGKSTSKVIEELSDILTFIVKSLGLEFKL
;
A
#
# COMPACT_ATOMS: atom_id res chain seq x y z
N MET A 1 40.84 16.74 9.21
CA MET A 1 39.45 16.58 9.69
C MET A 1 39.21 15.38 10.64
N VAL A 2 40.23 14.94 11.38
CA VAL A 2 40.09 13.84 12.37
C VAL A 2 40.26 14.32 13.82
N ARG A 3 40.46 15.62 14.03
CA ARG A 3 40.69 16.21 15.38
C ARG A 3 39.49 16.99 15.95
N VAL A 4 38.40 17.14 15.22
CA VAL A 4 37.19 17.81 15.71
C VAL A 4 36.13 16.79 16.25
N ALA A 5 36.24 15.51 15.85
CA ALA A 5 35.33 14.46 16.31
C ALA A 5 35.67 13.89 17.71
N LEU A 6 36.90 14.08 18.21
CA LEU A 6 37.35 13.55 19.51
C LEU A 6 37.11 14.51 20.69
N CYS A 7 36.94 15.81 20.44
CA CYS A 7 36.62 16.76 21.51
C CYS A 7 35.16 16.82 21.92
N ASN A 8 34.23 16.43 21.02
CA ASN A 8 32.79 16.44 21.32
C ASN A 8 32.32 15.19 22.05
N SER A 9 33.06 14.09 22.00
CA SER A 9 32.71 12.85 22.72
C SER A 9 33.16 12.88 24.19
N LEU A 10 34.14 13.70 24.58
CA LEU A 10 34.56 13.85 25.97
C LEU A 10 33.73 14.86 26.77
N LEU A 11 33.09 15.83 26.12
CA LEU A 11 32.21 16.82 26.75
C LEU A 11 30.79 16.27 27.02
N LEU A 12 30.35 15.25 26.29
CA LEU A 12 29.05 14.55 26.54
C LEU A 12 29.15 13.50 27.67
N LEU A 13 30.35 12.98 27.97
CA LEU A 13 30.54 12.03 29.07
C LEU A 13 30.66 12.73 30.45
N LEU A 14 31.06 14.00 30.48
CA LEU A 14 31.18 14.80 31.73
C LEU A 14 29.88 15.50 32.12
N ALA A 15 28.91 15.64 31.20
CA ALA A 15 27.57 16.22 31.49
C ALA A 15 26.58 15.21 32.11
N PHE A 16 26.86 13.91 32.06
CA PHE A 16 26.00 12.86 32.58
C PHE A 16 26.25 12.46 34.04
N ILE A 17 27.31 13.02 34.67
CA ILE A 17 27.71 12.66 36.07
C ILE A 17 27.15 13.63 37.11
N CYS A 18 26.54 14.75 36.72
CA CYS A 18 26.11 15.80 37.68
C CYS A 18 24.60 15.96 37.93
N LEU A 19 23.74 15.06 37.45
CA LEU A 19 22.31 15.16 37.74
C LEU A 19 21.70 13.80 38.17
N LEU A 20 22.01 13.37 39.38
CA LEU A 20 21.20 12.40 40.11
C LEU A 20 20.88 12.96 41.51
N PRO A 21 19.62 13.09 41.94
CA PRO A 21 19.27 13.46 43.30
C PRO A 21 19.47 12.27 44.25
N ARG A 22 20.13 12.52 45.37
CA ARG A 22 20.20 11.62 46.53
C ARG A 22 18.79 11.35 47.05
N GLN A 23 18.42 10.11 47.20
CA GLN A 23 17.48 9.68 48.25
C GLN A 23 18.08 8.47 48.99
N GLU A 24 18.00 8.59 50.31
CA GLU A 24 18.54 7.66 51.29
C GLU A 24 17.58 6.49 51.61
N ASN A 25 18.25 5.33 51.86
CA ASN A 25 17.89 4.26 52.82
C ASN A 25 16.58 3.43 52.63
N ASN A 26 16.67 2.16 52.28
CA ASN A 26 16.75 1.05 53.25
C ASN A 26 16.50 -0.32 52.59
N GLY A 27 17.47 -1.24 52.82
CA GLY A 27 17.13 -2.61 53.15
C GLY A 27 17.22 -3.70 52.10
N ILE A 28 18.30 -4.47 52.19
CA ILE A 28 18.42 -5.93 51.87
C ILE A 28 18.56 -6.36 50.40
N GLY A 29 19.80 -6.89 50.09
CA GLY A 29 20.17 -7.49 48.78
C GLY A 29 19.61 -8.93 48.61
N PRO A 30 19.99 -9.57 47.48
CA PRO A 30 21.33 -10.13 47.26
C PRO A 30 21.88 -10.06 45.82
N ASN A 31 23.21 -10.03 45.79
CA ASN A 31 24.16 -10.59 44.80
C ASN A 31 23.74 -10.84 43.36
N PHE A 32 24.33 -10.06 42.44
CA PHE A 32 24.67 -10.55 41.09
C PHE A 32 26.12 -10.19 40.76
N PHE A 33 26.90 -11.25 40.48
CA PHE A 33 28.28 -11.18 40.03
C PHE A 33 28.36 -10.66 38.59
N PHE A 34 29.16 -9.61 38.38
CA PHE A 34 29.64 -9.25 37.06
C PHE A 34 31.02 -9.86 36.84
N TYR A 35 31.16 -10.73 35.86
CA TYR A 35 32.45 -11.11 35.30
C TYR A 35 32.77 -10.15 34.14
N ALA A 36 33.80 -9.34 34.37
CA ALA A 36 34.48 -8.63 33.29
C ALA A 36 35.69 -9.49 32.86
N ILE A 37 35.71 -9.94 31.64
CA ILE A 37 36.90 -10.55 31.03
C ILE A 37 37.56 -9.46 30.14
N ALA A 38 38.70 -8.96 30.61
CA ALA A 38 39.64 -8.21 29.81
C ALA A 38 40.73 -9.16 29.32
N SER A 39 41.03 -9.15 28.04
CA SER A 39 42.18 -9.79 27.45
C SER A 39 43.03 -8.76 26.71
N PRO A 40 44.36 -8.72 26.94
CA PRO A 40 45.28 -7.72 26.41
C PRO A 40 46.11 -8.28 25.23
N ALA A 41 46.19 -7.51 24.17
CA ALA A 41 47.31 -7.50 23.21
C ALA A 41 47.03 -6.37 22.22
N SER A 42 47.88 -5.36 22.12
CA SER A 42 49.17 -5.16 21.62
C SER A 42 49.46 -3.68 21.61
N ALA A 43 50.45 -3.31 22.42
CA ALA A 43 51.19 -2.05 22.29
C ALA A 43 52.45 -2.37 21.49
N SER A 44 52.65 -1.69 20.36
CA SER A 44 53.97 -1.35 19.91
C SER A 44 53.95 -0.40 18.70
N MET A 45 54.86 0.56 18.77
CA MET A 45 55.43 1.40 17.71
C MET A 45 54.57 2.57 17.20
N LEU A 46 55.00 3.73 17.68
CA LEU A 46 55.21 4.92 16.85
C LEU A 46 56.05 5.95 17.60
N THR A 47 57.34 5.93 17.30
CA THR A 47 58.26 7.06 17.45
C THR A 47 58.56 7.63 16.08
N GLY A 48 58.51 8.95 15.93
CA GLY A 48 59.14 9.57 14.76
C GLY A 48 58.60 10.92 14.32
N SER A 49 59.27 11.99 14.83
CA SER A 49 59.64 13.23 14.15
C SER A 49 58.58 14.31 13.88
N PHE A 50 58.72 15.35 14.71
CA PHE A 50 58.28 16.73 14.44
C PHE A 50 59.16 17.41 13.41
N ARG A 51 58.60 18.16 12.49
CA ARG A 51 59.15 19.39 11.94
C ARG A 51 58.07 20.46 11.75
N LYS A 52 58.34 21.62 12.38
CA LYS A 52 57.68 22.91 12.31
C LYS A 52 57.86 23.53 10.92
N ILE A 53 56.83 24.21 10.39
CA ILE A 53 56.99 25.45 9.62
C ILE A 53 55.81 26.37 9.90
N ASN A 54 56.14 27.59 10.37
CA ASN A 54 55.31 28.79 10.49
C ASN A 54 55.21 29.50 9.15
N HIS A 55 54.09 30.17 8.86
CA HIS A 55 53.94 31.59 8.54
C HIS A 55 52.55 31.86 7.98
N LYS A 56 51.77 32.64 8.64
CA LYS A 56 51.32 34.06 8.63
C LYS A 56 50.90 34.66 7.29
N ASN A 57 49.65 35.10 7.34
CA ASN A 57 49.08 36.40 6.88
C ASN A 57 48.72 36.66 5.41
N SER A 58 47.49 37.09 5.29
CA SER A 58 46.96 38.27 4.58
C SER A 58 46.57 38.06 3.11
N LEU A 59 45.41 38.36 2.64
CA LEU A 59 44.78 39.65 2.29
C LEU A 59 43.44 39.45 1.54
N LEU A 60 42.45 40.18 1.97
CA LEU A 60 41.31 40.58 1.19
C LEU A 60 41.75 41.37 -0.07
N LYS A 61 41.05 41.16 -1.18
CA LYS A 61 40.47 42.24 -2.02
C LYS A 61 39.86 41.70 -3.32
N THR A 62 38.58 41.96 -3.47
CA THR A 62 37.90 42.62 -4.60
C THR A 62 38.28 42.23 -6.03
N VAL A 63 37.39 41.67 -6.82
CA VAL A 63 37.17 42.08 -8.24
C VAL A 63 35.67 41.91 -8.57
N THR A 64 35.06 43.09 -8.79
CA THR A 64 33.81 43.30 -9.51
C THR A 64 34.20 43.57 -10.97
N SER A 65 33.60 42.92 -11.96
CA SER A 65 33.23 43.55 -13.23
C SER A 65 32.60 42.58 -14.25
N CYS A 66 31.47 43.04 -14.77
CA CYS A 66 31.02 43.05 -16.16
C CYS A 66 30.94 41.75 -16.98
N ILE A 67 29.75 41.32 -17.28
CA ILE A 67 29.40 40.91 -18.65
C ILE A 67 28.03 41.48 -19.01
N LYS A 68 27.98 42.01 -20.24
CA LYS A 68 26.92 42.76 -20.87
C LYS A 68 25.75 41.91 -21.33
N PHE A 69 24.56 42.51 -21.30
CA PHE A 69 23.38 42.08 -22.02
C PHE A 69 23.56 42.22 -23.54
N GLU A 70 23.14 41.23 -24.29
CA GLU A 70 22.77 41.37 -25.70
C GLU A 70 21.29 41.06 -25.91
N ASN A 71 20.63 41.99 -26.59
CA ASN A 71 19.20 41.99 -26.93
C ASN A 71 18.88 41.01 -28.05
N ILE A 72 17.79 40.28 -27.92
CA ILE A 72 17.07 39.72 -29.06
C ILE A 72 15.62 40.16 -28.98
N ASN A 73 15.26 40.99 -29.99
CA ASN A 73 13.90 41.46 -30.26
C ASN A 73 13.06 40.36 -30.88
N TYR A 74 11.85 40.13 -30.38
CA TYR A 74 10.78 39.50 -31.14
C TYR A 74 9.62 40.46 -31.33
N THR A 75 9.29 40.69 -32.60
CA THR A 75 8.24 41.55 -33.13
C THR A 75 6.87 40.92 -32.89
N VAL A 76 5.99 41.65 -32.21
CA VAL A 76 4.57 41.30 -32.08
C VAL A 76 3.82 42.04 -33.16
N SER A 77 3.16 41.31 -34.07
CA SER A 77 2.23 41.92 -35.04
C SER A 77 0.87 42.14 -34.38
N ARG A 78 0.47 43.42 -34.39
CA ARG A 78 -0.91 43.87 -34.09
C ARG A 78 -1.81 43.55 -35.30
N ASN A 79 -2.97 42.93 -34.98
CA ASN A 79 -4.23 43.29 -35.64
C ASN A 79 -5.38 42.50 -34.95
N PHE A 80 -6.24 43.22 -34.33
CA PHE A 80 -7.71 43.23 -34.38
C PHE A 80 -8.28 43.85 -33.10
N LEU A 81 -8.50 45.15 -33.18
CA LEU A 81 -9.44 45.91 -32.36
C LEU A 81 -10.59 46.32 -33.25
N LYS A 82 -11.83 46.02 -32.87
CA LYS A 82 -12.98 46.92 -33.00
C LYS A 82 -14.23 46.42 -32.27
N ASP A 83 -14.78 47.40 -31.53
CA ASP A 83 -16.16 47.62 -31.12
C ASP A 83 -16.71 46.82 -29.89
N HIS A 84 -17.02 47.38 -28.80
CA HIS A 84 -17.96 48.51 -28.49
C HIS A 84 -17.72 49.07 -27.07
N ARG A 85 -17.82 50.44 -26.98
CA ARG A 85 -17.81 51.19 -25.73
C ARG A 85 -19.21 51.22 -25.14
N VAL A 86 -19.33 51.08 -23.81
CA VAL A 86 -20.33 51.82 -23.02
C VAL A 86 -19.64 52.29 -21.75
N PHE A 87 -19.60 53.63 -21.60
CA PHE A 87 -19.14 54.31 -20.40
C PHE A 87 -20.25 54.38 -19.36
N ALA A 88 -19.93 54.11 -18.10
CA ALA A 88 -20.65 54.69 -16.97
C ALA A 88 -19.64 55.07 -15.89
N SER A 89 -19.55 56.37 -15.68
CA SER A 89 -18.81 57.06 -14.62
C SER A 89 -19.45 56.81 -13.25
N VAL A 90 -18.66 56.48 -12.23
CA VAL A 90 -19.02 56.69 -10.83
C VAL A 90 -17.86 57.38 -10.12
N SER A 91 -18.22 58.45 -9.44
CA SER A 91 -17.37 59.38 -8.73
C SER A 91 -16.78 58.81 -7.45
N GLN A 92 -15.61 59.30 -7.15
CA GLN A 92 -14.82 59.08 -5.94
C GLN A 92 -15.40 59.97 -4.82
N SER A 93 -15.96 59.41 -3.77
CA SER A 93 -16.02 59.98 -2.42
C SER A 93 -16.43 58.91 -1.39
N ASP A 94 -15.80 58.99 -0.24
CA ASP A 94 -16.11 58.36 1.06
C ASP A 94 -15.40 57.02 1.38
N PHE A 95 -14.15 57.17 1.80
CA PHE A 95 -13.53 56.24 2.75
C PHE A 95 -14.15 56.49 4.14
N ASP A 96 -14.96 55.52 4.57
CA ASP A 96 -15.34 55.43 5.96
C ASP A 96 -15.00 54.07 6.55
N LEU A 97 -14.11 54.09 7.50
CA LEU A 97 -13.64 52.95 8.28
C LEU A 97 -14.79 52.35 9.10
N ARG A 98 -15.44 51.31 8.60
CA ARG A 98 -16.29 50.46 9.44
C ARG A 98 -15.61 49.12 9.67
N ARG A 99 -15.27 48.86 10.94
CA ARG A 99 -14.88 47.59 11.50
C ARG A 99 -15.76 46.48 10.93
N ASN A 100 -15.16 45.55 10.16
CA ASN A 100 -15.78 44.29 9.78
C ASN A 100 -16.05 43.48 11.06
N LYS A 101 -17.26 43.53 11.56
CA LYS A 101 -17.82 42.51 12.41
C LYS A 101 -17.91 41.26 11.54
N SER A 102 -17.18 40.20 11.89
CA SER A 102 -17.35 38.87 11.36
C SER A 102 -18.84 38.51 11.39
N MET A 103 -19.46 38.36 10.23
CA MET A 103 -20.79 37.74 10.17
C MET A 103 -20.66 36.31 10.70
N PRO A 104 -21.58 35.86 11.55
CA PRO A 104 -21.64 34.45 11.92
C PRO A 104 -21.87 33.65 10.63
N SER A 105 -21.01 32.69 10.34
CA SER A 105 -21.22 31.73 9.26
C SER A 105 -22.57 31.05 9.52
N SER A 106 -23.59 31.38 8.76
CA SER A 106 -24.81 30.60 8.71
C SER A 106 -24.39 29.20 8.26
N ALA A 107 -24.46 28.23 9.17
CA ALA A 107 -24.10 26.85 8.87
C ALA A 107 -24.92 26.42 7.65
N MET A 108 -24.24 26.06 6.58
CA MET A 108 -24.86 25.64 5.32
C MET A 108 -25.65 24.36 5.60
N LYS A 109 -26.99 24.41 5.56
CA LYS A 109 -27.78 23.18 5.62
C LYS A 109 -27.62 22.44 4.28
N PHE A 110 -27.06 21.23 4.31
CA PHE A 110 -26.94 20.41 3.12
C PHE A 110 -28.33 19.92 2.68
N LYS A 111 -28.62 20.04 1.39
CA LYS A 111 -29.72 19.33 0.76
C LYS A 111 -29.10 18.12 0.04
N TYR A 112 -29.20 16.97 0.66
CA TYR A 112 -28.69 15.72 0.08
C TYR A 112 -29.57 15.23 -1.05
N PRO A 113 -29.04 14.46 -2.03
CA PRO A 113 -29.84 13.78 -3.02
C PRO A 113 -30.79 12.79 -2.36
N GLU A 114 -32.03 12.80 -2.79
CA GLU A 114 -33.05 11.89 -2.32
C GLU A 114 -32.90 10.55 -3.03
N ALA A 115 -32.40 9.52 -2.33
CA ALA A 115 -32.35 8.15 -2.83
C ALA A 115 -33.74 7.51 -2.64
N ARG A 116 -34.28 6.91 -3.68
CA ARG A 116 -35.53 6.16 -3.59
C ARG A 116 -35.42 5.03 -2.55
N ARG A 117 -36.32 5.00 -1.61
CA ARG A 117 -36.41 3.92 -0.63
C ARG A 117 -37.47 2.91 -1.06
N ASP A 118 -37.09 1.65 -1.07
CA ASP A 118 -38.03 0.53 -1.27
C ASP A 118 -38.06 -0.31 0.00
N ASP A 119 -38.93 0.08 0.92
CA ASP A 119 -39.05 -0.58 2.22
C ASP A 119 -39.72 -1.98 2.11
N THR A 120 -40.10 -2.41 0.92
CA THR A 120 -40.64 -3.78 0.68
C THR A 120 -39.51 -4.79 0.49
N VAL A 121 -38.27 -4.32 0.22
CA VAL A 121 -37.10 -5.19 0.07
C VAL A 121 -36.60 -5.59 1.44
N VAL A 122 -36.96 -6.79 1.85
CA VAL A 122 -36.54 -7.40 3.12
C VAL A 122 -36.00 -8.79 2.85
N GLU A 123 -34.85 -9.08 3.42
CA GLU A 123 -34.17 -10.39 3.29
C GLU A 123 -34.21 -11.11 4.65
N ASN A 124 -34.59 -12.38 4.65
CA ASN A 124 -34.67 -13.19 5.87
C ASN A 124 -33.35 -13.94 6.07
N TYR A 125 -32.60 -13.56 7.10
CA TYR A 125 -31.40 -14.24 7.53
C TYR A 125 -31.68 -15.09 8.77
N HIS A 126 -31.90 -16.39 8.58
CA HIS A 126 -32.06 -17.35 9.68
C HIS A 126 -33.19 -16.99 10.65
N GLY A 127 -34.31 -16.46 10.13
CA GLY A 127 -35.44 -16.01 10.93
C GLY A 127 -35.37 -14.54 11.38
N VAL A 128 -34.34 -13.79 11.00
CA VAL A 128 -34.19 -12.35 11.23
C VAL A 128 -34.44 -11.61 9.93
N GLU A 129 -35.47 -10.76 9.91
CA GLU A 129 -35.77 -9.90 8.78
C GLU A 129 -34.83 -8.66 8.79
N VAL A 130 -34.15 -8.43 7.67
CA VAL A 130 -33.24 -7.29 7.47
C VAL A 130 -33.68 -6.52 6.25
N ALA A 131 -34.05 -5.25 6.44
CA ALA A 131 -34.43 -4.36 5.34
C ALA A 131 -33.21 -3.90 4.54
N ASP A 132 -33.37 -3.89 3.20
CA ASP A 132 -32.36 -3.36 2.27
C ASP A 132 -33.01 -2.41 1.27
N PRO A 133 -33.45 -1.23 1.73
CA PRO A 133 -34.29 -0.33 0.93
C PRO A 133 -33.55 0.31 -0.26
N TYR A 134 -32.24 0.13 -0.33
CA TYR A 134 -31.38 0.64 -1.39
C TYR A 134 -30.77 -0.49 -2.24
N ARG A 135 -31.40 -1.66 -2.28
CA ARG A 135 -30.97 -2.82 -3.08
C ARG A 135 -30.75 -2.48 -4.56
N TRP A 136 -31.55 -1.58 -5.11
CA TRP A 136 -31.44 -1.12 -6.49
C TRP A 136 -30.07 -0.49 -6.84
N LEU A 137 -29.32 0.02 -5.84
CA LEU A 137 -27.95 0.53 -6.03
C LEU A 137 -26.91 -0.59 -6.29
N GLU A 138 -27.33 -1.86 -6.26
CA GLU A 138 -26.46 -3.00 -6.62
C GLU A 138 -26.32 -3.17 -8.14
N ASP A 139 -27.19 -2.55 -8.93
CA ASP A 139 -27.12 -2.51 -10.39
C ASP A 139 -26.37 -1.24 -10.85
N PRO A 140 -25.07 -1.34 -11.22
CA PRO A 140 -24.28 -0.20 -11.64
C PRO A 140 -24.71 0.36 -13.00
N ASP A 141 -25.37 -0.44 -13.82
CA ASP A 141 -25.77 -0.08 -15.17
C ASP A 141 -27.11 0.65 -15.23
N SER A 142 -27.89 0.60 -14.16
CA SER A 142 -29.18 1.29 -14.13
C SER A 142 -29.03 2.79 -14.20
N GLU A 143 -29.90 3.46 -14.97
CA GLU A 143 -29.90 4.93 -15.08
C GLU A 143 -30.16 5.60 -13.73
N GLU A 144 -30.89 4.95 -12.82
CA GLU A 144 -31.17 5.45 -11.48
C GLU A 144 -29.89 5.49 -10.62
N THR A 145 -29.06 4.44 -10.67
CA THR A 145 -27.75 4.39 -9.97
C THR A 145 -26.79 5.43 -10.53
N LYS A 146 -26.69 5.56 -11.85
CA LYS A 146 -25.85 6.58 -12.50
C LYS A 146 -26.27 8.00 -12.09
N ALA A 147 -27.59 8.28 -12.12
CA ALA A 147 -28.12 9.59 -11.70
C ALA A 147 -27.84 9.88 -10.21
N PHE A 148 -27.90 8.87 -9.33
CA PHE A 148 -27.56 9.03 -7.93
C PHE A 148 -26.07 9.33 -7.73
N VAL A 149 -25.18 8.66 -8.46
CA VAL A 149 -23.72 8.92 -8.46
C VAL A 149 -23.44 10.37 -8.89
N GLU A 150 -24.03 10.83 -9.99
CA GLU A 150 -23.89 12.19 -10.47
C GLU A 150 -24.41 13.21 -9.43
N ALA A 151 -25.56 12.96 -8.81
CA ALA A 151 -26.11 13.82 -7.77
C ALA A 151 -25.22 13.91 -6.53
N GLN A 152 -24.58 12.80 -6.10
CA GLN A 152 -23.60 12.81 -5.01
C GLN A 152 -22.38 13.65 -5.34
N ASN A 153 -21.82 13.51 -6.54
CA ASN A 153 -20.70 14.31 -7.00
C ASN A 153 -21.07 15.80 -7.13
N ALA A 154 -22.33 16.10 -7.53
CA ALA A 154 -22.83 17.47 -7.69
C ALA A 154 -22.93 18.25 -6.37
N ILE A 155 -23.06 17.59 -5.22
CA ILE A 155 -22.98 18.27 -3.90
C ILE A 155 -21.57 18.26 -3.32
N THR A 156 -20.79 17.23 -3.59
CA THR A 156 -19.43 17.05 -3.05
C THR A 156 -18.46 18.03 -3.70
N SER A 157 -18.47 18.15 -5.02
CA SER A 157 -17.54 19.01 -5.75
C SER A 157 -17.65 20.50 -5.36
N PRO A 158 -18.84 21.15 -5.28
CA PRO A 158 -18.96 22.53 -4.79
C PRO A 158 -18.53 22.70 -3.34
N TYR A 159 -18.79 21.71 -2.46
CA TYR A 159 -18.30 21.75 -1.09
C TYR A 159 -16.79 21.84 -1.04
N LEU A 160 -16.09 20.97 -1.78
CA LEU A 160 -14.63 20.96 -1.81
C LEU A 160 -14.06 22.21 -2.49
N THR A 161 -14.60 22.61 -3.63
CA THR A 161 -14.10 23.77 -4.39
C THR A 161 -14.32 25.12 -3.70
N SER A 162 -15.33 25.23 -2.83
CA SER A 162 -15.54 26.43 -2.02
C SER A 162 -14.54 26.60 -0.86
N CYS A 163 -13.66 25.62 -0.64
CA CYS A 163 -12.54 25.76 0.29
C CYS A 163 -11.41 26.58 -0.34
N SER A 164 -11.14 27.78 0.21
CA SER A 164 -10.09 28.66 -0.29
C SER A 164 -8.68 28.04 -0.27
N ALA A 165 -8.45 27.04 0.57
CA ALA A 165 -7.18 26.32 0.65
C ALA A 165 -6.99 25.27 -0.46
N LYS A 166 -8.07 24.79 -1.15
CA LYS A 166 -7.96 23.69 -2.12
C LYS A 166 -6.90 23.95 -3.21
N PRO A 167 -6.82 25.10 -3.86
CA PRO A 167 -5.79 25.34 -4.86
C PRO A 167 -4.37 25.25 -4.30
N ALA A 168 -4.13 25.75 -3.08
CA ALA A 168 -2.82 25.67 -2.42
C ALA A 168 -2.46 24.23 -2.06
N ILE A 169 -3.42 23.45 -1.54
CA ILE A 169 -3.25 22.02 -1.23
C ILE A 169 -2.90 21.25 -2.50
N HIS A 170 -3.69 21.40 -3.56
CA HIS A 170 -3.45 20.70 -4.82
C HIS A 170 -2.08 21.05 -5.43
N ASN A 171 -1.73 22.34 -5.50
CA ASN A 171 -0.46 22.77 -6.05
C ASN A 171 0.71 22.25 -5.21
N ARG A 172 0.57 22.22 -3.87
CA ARG A 172 1.62 21.70 -3.00
C ARG A 172 1.79 20.18 -3.13
N LEU A 173 0.70 19.43 -3.20
CA LEU A 173 0.74 18.00 -3.49
C LEU A 173 1.45 17.75 -4.83
N LYS A 174 1.05 18.44 -5.90
CA LYS A 174 1.66 18.31 -7.21
C LYS A 174 3.15 18.62 -7.19
N GLN A 175 3.55 19.71 -6.54
CA GLN A 175 4.95 20.12 -6.41
C GLN A 175 5.77 19.06 -5.64
N MET A 176 5.25 18.57 -4.51
CA MET A 176 5.94 17.55 -3.72
C MET A 176 5.87 16.15 -4.34
N TRP A 177 4.97 15.92 -5.30
CA TRP A 177 4.89 14.66 -6.06
C TRP A 177 5.89 14.63 -7.21
N ASP A 178 6.35 15.80 -7.65
CA ASP A 178 7.25 15.96 -8.80
C ASP A 178 8.70 15.66 -8.44
N PHE A 179 8.96 14.38 -8.17
CA PHE A 179 10.30 13.83 -8.00
C PHE A 179 10.42 12.49 -8.72
N PRO A 180 11.60 12.12 -9.20
CA PRO A 180 11.78 10.86 -9.91
C PRO A 180 11.63 9.67 -8.96
N LYS A 181 10.83 8.68 -9.37
CA LYS A 181 10.57 7.42 -8.66
C LYS A 181 11.16 6.28 -9.45
N TYR A 182 11.74 5.30 -8.76
CA TYR A 182 12.41 4.15 -9.37
C TYR A 182 12.03 2.87 -8.64
N SER A 183 11.94 1.77 -9.39
CA SER A 183 12.01 0.42 -8.81
C SER A 183 13.45 -0.09 -8.75
N CYS A 184 13.69 -1.18 -8.02
CA CYS A 184 14.92 -1.93 -8.14
C CYS A 184 15.14 -2.36 -9.59
N PRO A 185 16.39 -2.30 -10.13
CA PRO A 185 16.72 -2.94 -11.38
C PRO A 185 16.56 -4.46 -11.26
N ALA A 186 15.96 -5.10 -12.26
CA ALA A 186 15.90 -6.55 -12.41
C ALA A 186 16.74 -6.96 -13.63
N ARG A 187 17.58 -7.99 -13.46
CA ARG A 187 18.41 -8.50 -14.55
C ARG A 187 17.69 -9.61 -15.30
N HIS A 188 17.53 -9.45 -16.60
CA HIS A 188 17.03 -10.50 -17.51
C HIS A 188 17.98 -10.64 -18.69
N GLY A 189 18.53 -11.83 -18.87
CA GLY A 189 19.65 -12.04 -19.81
C GLY A 189 20.86 -11.17 -19.42
N ASN A 190 21.29 -10.32 -20.34
CA ASN A 190 22.44 -9.42 -20.17
C ASN A 190 22.03 -7.96 -19.93
N LYS A 191 20.76 -7.68 -19.65
CA LYS A 191 20.22 -6.33 -19.49
C LYS A 191 19.55 -6.15 -18.15
N TYR A 192 19.44 -4.87 -17.73
CA TYR A 192 18.73 -4.47 -16.52
C TYR A 192 17.46 -3.72 -16.90
N TYR A 193 16.36 -4.07 -16.28
CA TYR A 193 15.05 -3.46 -16.47
C TYR A 193 14.56 -2.85 -15.18
N PHE A 194 13.96 -1.67 -15.23
CA PHE A 194 13.40 -1.01 -14.06
C PHE A 194 12.30 -0.03 -14.43
N TYR A 195 11.35 0.15 -13.55
CA TYR A 195 10.35 1.19 -13.70
C TYR A 195 10.90 2.53 -13.25
N LYS A 196 10.58 3.57 -14.00
CA LYS A 196 10.88 4.96 -13.68
C LYS A 196 9.66 5.83 -13.97
N ASN A 197 9.37 6.75 -13.07
CA ASN A 197 8.45 7.86 -13.29
C ASN A 197 9.24 9.15 -13.08
N ASN A 198 9.21 10.06 -14.02
CA ASN A 198 9.96 11.32 -13.93
C ASN A 198 9.37 12.32 -12.91
N GLY A 199 8.23 12.00 -12.30
CA GLY A 199 7.56 12.80 -11.28
C GLY A 199 6.04 12.78 -11.48
N LEU A 200 5.57 13.39 -12.56
CA LEU A 200 4.15 13.62 -12.84
C LEU A 200 3.58 12.82 -14.03
N GLN A 201 4.34 11.87 -14.58
CA GLN A 201 3.80 10.94 -15.57
C GLN A 201 2.63 10.15 -14.96
N ASN A 202 1.55 9.97 -15.70
CA ASN A 202 0.37 9.26 -15.20
C ASN A 202 0.68 7.82 -14.82
N GLN A 203 1.51 7.14 -15.63
CA GLN A 203 1.99 5.79 -15.37
C GLN A 203 3.52 5.74 -15.36
N SER A 204 4.08 4.79 -14.60
CA SER A 204 5.51 4.52 -14.63
C SER A 204 5.91 3.83 -15.93
N VAL A 205 7.05 4.24 -16.47
CA VAL A 205 7.60 3.74 -17.73
C VAL A 205 8.63 2.64 -17.42
N LEU A 206 8.61 1.56 -18.15
CA LEU A 206 9.63 0.51 -18.07
C LEU A 206 10.82 0.89 -18.95
N TYR A 207 12.00 0.96 -18.34
CA TYR A 207 13.28 1.26 -18.98
C TYR A 207 14.18 0.03 -19.05
N VAL A 208 15.12 0.06 -19.98
CA VAL A 208 16.17 -0.96 -20.13
C VAL A 208 17.55 -0.30 -20.19
N GLN A 209 18.55 -0.95 -19.59
CA GLN A 209 19.97 -0.59 -19.62
C GLN A 209 20.81 -1.81 -19.97
N ASP A 210 21.90 -1.60 -20.72
CA ASP A 210 22.89 -2.66 -21.00
C ASP A 210 23.82 -2.90 -19.80
N THR A 211 24.12 -1.83 -19.04
CA THR A 211 24.85 -1.86 -17.77
C THR A 211 24.22 -0.85 -16.82
N LEU A 212 24.48 -0.96 -15.52
CA LEU A 212 23.93 -0.03 -14.51
C LEU A 212 24.41 1.42 -14.72
N ASP A 213 25.54 1.63 -15.39
CA ASP A 213 26.13 2.94 -15.69
C ASP A 213 25.75 3.46 -17.08
N SER A 214 25.11 2.64 -17.93
CA SER A 214 24.72 3.08 -19.27
C SER A 214 23.44 3.93 -19.22
N GLU A 215 23.24 4.78 -20.25
CA GLU A 215 22.04 5.61 -20.33
C GLU A 215 20.80 4.75 -20.52
N PRO A 216 19.76 4.91 -19.67
CA PRO A 216 18.52 4.13 -19.79
C PRO A 216 17.73 4.48 -21.05
N LYS A 217 17.22 3.48 -21.73
CA LYS A 217 16.32 3.60 -22.87
C LYS A 217 14.91 3.20 -22.47
N VAL A 218 13.90 3.89 -23.01
CA VAL A 218 12.50 3.49 -22.86
C VAL A 218 12.32 2.11 -23.48
N PHE A 219 11.76 1.16 -22.74
CA PHE A 219 11.43 -0.17 -23.20
C PHE A 219 9.92 -0.31 -23.49
N LEU A 220 9.09 0.09 -22.52
CA LEU A 220 7.63 0.14 -22.67
C LEU A 220 7.07 1.35 -21.92
N ASP A 221 6.37 2.24 -22.64
CA ASP A 221 5.71 3.41 -22.08
C ASP A 221 4.19 3.30 -22.16
N PRO A 222 3.48 2.98 -21.07
CA PRO A 222 2.02 2.89 -21.07
C PRO A 222 1.33 4.23 -21.27
N ASN A 223 1.99 5.36 -21.02
CA ASN A 223 1.42 6.70 -21.26
C ASN A 223 1.18 6.98 -22.76
N THR A 224 1.82 6.22 -23.65
CA THR A 224 1.61 6.31 -25.11
C THR A 224 0.38 5.53 -25.59
N LEU A 225 -0.16 4.63 -24.74
CA LEU A 225 -1.29 3.78 -25.08
C LEU A 225 -2.64 4.48 -24.88
N CYS A 226 -2.72 5.37 -23.86
CA CYS A 226 -3.91 6.14 -23.58
C CYS A 226 -3.55 7.53 -23.05
N PRO A 227 -4.06 8.63 -23.66
CA PRO A 227 -3.70 10.00 -23.25
C PRO A 227 -4.13 10.37 -21.83
N ASP A 228 -5.21 9.81 -21.30
CA ASP A 228 -5.70 10.05 -19.94
C ASP A 228 -4.99 9.19 -18.87
N GLY A 229 -4.10 8.28 -19.30
CA GLY A 229 -3.31 7.43 -18.42
C GLY A 229 -4.11 6.36 -17.70
N THR A 230 -5.26 5.95 -18.22
CA THR A 230 -6.11 4.90 -17.63
C THR A 230 -5.66 3.48 -17.96
N ILE A 231 -4.68 3.31 -18.88
CA ILE A 231 -4.05 2.01 -19.16
C ILE A 231 -2.78 1.88 -18.32
N SER A 232 -2.67 0.79 -17.57
CA SER A 232 -1.54 0.48 -16.71
C SER A 232 -0.96 -0.90 -16.97
N ILE A 233 0.37 -1.05 -16.75
CA ILE A 233 1.05 -2.35 -16.74
C ILE A 233 0.81 -2.96 -15.35
N THR A 234 0.26 -4.17 -15.31
CA THR A 234 -0.12 -4.85 -14.05
C THR A 234 0.85 -5.96 -13.68
N GLN A 235 1.30 -6.74 -14.64
CA GLN A 235 2.22 -7.85 -14.43
C GLN A 235 3.20 -7.96 -15.60
N THR A 236 4.38 -8.47 -15.30
CA THR A 236 5.44 -8.63 -16.30
C THR A 236 6.24 -9.89 -16.01
N LYS A 237 6.56 -10.64 -17.06
CA LYS A 237 7.44 -11.82 -16.97
C LYS A 237 8.28 -11.94 -18.25
N PHE A 238 9.58 -12.07 -18.09
CA PHE A 238 10.49 -12.38 -19.20
C PHE A 238 10.59 -13.90 -19.37
N SER A 239 10.78 -14.35 -20.61
CA SER A 239 11.20 -15.71 -20.88
C SER A 239 12.55 -15.99 -20.21
N GLU A 240 12.89 -17.27 -19.99
CA GLU A 240 14.10 -17.65 -19.25
C GLU A 240 15.39 -17.12 -19.88
N ASP A 241 15.42 -17.05 -21.21
CA ASP A 241 16.51 -16.47 -21.99
C ASP A 241 16.45 -14.93 -22.12
N GLY A 242 15.39 -14.30 -21.63
CA GLY A 242 15.15 -12.86 -21.66
C GLY A 242 14.80 -12.29 -23.05
N ASN A 243 14.50 -13.14 -24.05
CA ASN A 243 14.23 -12.69 -25.42
C ASN A 243 12.76 -12.33 -25.68
N ILE A 244 11.83 -12.85 -24.89
CA ILE A 244 10.39 -12.54 -25.00
C ILE A 244 9.91 -11.95 -23.67
N PHE A 245 9.11 -10.91 -23.77
CA PHE A 245 8.50 -10.21 -22.65
C PHE A 245 6.99 -10.35 -22.72
N ALA A 246 6.39 -11.01 -21.70
CA ALA A 246 4.96 -11.07 -21.50
C ALA A 246 4.53 -10.01 -20.49
N TYR A 247 3.49 -9.23 -20.82
CA TYR A 247 3.01 -8.16 -19.93
C TYR A 247 1.49 -8.02 -19.98
N GLY A 248 0.89 -7.82 -18.81
CA GLY A 248 -0.53 -7.57 -18.65
C GLY A 248 -0.83 -6.07 -18.71
N LEU A 249 -1.87 -5.70 -19.44
CA LEU A 249 -2.45 -4.36 -19.44
C LEU A 249 -3.84 -4.40 -18.79
N SER A 250 -4.10 -3.49 -17.87
CA SER A 250 -5.41 -3.23 -17.28
C SER A 250 -5.92 -1.87 -17.73
N GLU A 251 -7.22 -1.78 -17.95
CA GLU A 251 -7.93 -0.56 -18.30
C GLU A 251 -8.73 -0.04 -17.09
N SER A 252 -8.75 1.27 -16.90
CA SER A 252 -9.54 1.95 -15.84
C SER A 252 -9.32 1.43 -14.41
N GLY A 253 -8.19 0.73 -14.17
CA GLY A 253 -7.84 0.19 -12.86
C GLY A 253 -8.65 -1.06 -12.45
N SER A 254 -9.36 -1.71 -13.38
CA SER A 254 -10.01 -3.00 -13.19
C SER A 254 -8.99 -4.10 -12.88
N ASP A 255 -9.44 -5.17 -12.24
CA ASP A 255 -8.64 -6.38 -12.02
C ASP A 255 -8.53 -7.25 -13.30
N TRP A 256 -9.29 -6.97 -14.35
CA TRP A 256 -9.15 -7.61 -15.65
C TRP A 256 -7.88 -7.18 -16.37
N ASN A 257 -7.23 -8.15 -17.01
CA ASN A 257 -5.97 -7.95 -17.73
C ASN A 257 -6.04 -8.55 -19.13
N LYS A 258 -5.31 -7.92 -20.07
CA LYS A 258 -4.99 -8.48 -21.38
C LYS A 258 -3.48 -8.74 -21.42
N ILE A 259 -3.06 -9.98 -21.70
CA ILE A 259 -1.65 -10.34 -21.79
C ILE A 259 -1.18 -10.14 -23.22
N HIS A 260 -0.08 -9.43 -23.38
CA HIS A 260 0.60 -9.13 -24.63
C HIS A 260 2.03 -9.69 -24.59
N PHE A 261 2.60 -9.89 -25.77
CA PHE A 261 3.98 -10.36 -25.92
C PHE A 261 4.80 -9.41 -26.78
N MET A 262 6.09 -9.30 -26.49
CA MET A 262 7.02 -8.45 -27.23
C MET A 262 8.41 -9.10 -27.30
N ASN A 263 9.07 -9.04 -28.46
CA ASN A 263 10.46 -9.41 -28.62
C ASN A 263 11.35 -8.33 -27.96
N THR A 264 12.20 -8.71 -27.01
CA THR A 264 13.01 -7.75 -26.24
C THR A 264 14.15 -7.13 -27.03
N LYS A 265 14.59 -7.76 -28.14
CA LYS A 265 15.68 -7.26 -28.97
C LYS A 265 15.21 -6.29 -30.03
N THR A 266 14.07 -6.62 -30.70
CA THR A 266 13.53 -5.81 -31.80
C THR A 266 12.50 -4.78 -31.32
N GLY A 267 11.83 -5.02 -30.16
CA GLY A 267 10.67 -4.24 -29.70
C GLY A 267 9.38 -4.57 -30.46
N GLU A 268 9.42 -5.57 -31.34
CA GLU A 268 8.26 -6.00 -32.14
C GLU A 268 7.25 -6.74 -31.25
N LYS A 269 5.98 -6.33 -31.34
CA LYS A 269 4.88 -6.98 -30.62
C LYS A 269 4.38 -8.19 -31.41
N TYR A 270 4.09 -9.25 -30.66
CA TYR A 270 3.37 -10.38 -31.22
C TYR A 270 1.90 -10.03 -31.44
N PRO A 271 1.24 -10.61 -32.45
CA PRO A 271 -0.13 -10.22 -32.80
C PRO A 271 -1.21 -10.73 -31.83
N GLU A 272 -0.94 -11.82 -31.13
CA GLU A 272 -1.90 -12.41 -30.18
C GLU A 272 -2.06 -11.60 -28.89
N ILE A 273 -3.26 -11.62 -28.35
CA ILE A 273 -3.64 -11.03 -27.08
C ILE A 273 -4.43 -12.09 -26.29
N LEU A 274 -4.06 -12.32 -25.04
CA LEU A 274 -4.79 -13.22 -24.17
C LEU A 274 -5.78 -12.43 -23.31
N GLU A 275 -7.05 -12.73 -23.46
CA GLU A 275 -8.16 -12.06 -22.79
C GLU A 275 -8.79 -12.93 -21.71
N GLN A 276 -9.75 -12.38 -20.94
CA GLN A 276 -10.45 -13.05 -19.84
C GLN A 276 -9.48 -13.45 -18.71
N VAL A 277 -8.45 -12.65 -18.48
CA VAL A 277 -7.42 -12.88 -17.47
C VAL A 277 -7.67 -12.01 -16.24
N LYS A 278 -7.88 -12.63 -15.08
CA LYS A 278 -8.10 -11.98 -13.80
C LYS A 278 -7.52 -12.86 -12.69
N TYR A 279 -6.84 -12.29 -11.71
CA TYR A 279 -6.20 -13.02 -10.60
C TYR A 279 -5.32 -14.19 -11.06
N SER A 280 -4.51 -13.97 -12.09
CA SER A 280 -3.64 -14.98 -12.71
C SER A 280 -2.18 -14.64 -12.53
N SER A 281 -1.34 -15.64 -12.30
CA SER A 281 0.11 -15.55 -12.52
C SER A 281 0.45 -15.87 -13.99
N ILE A 282 1.64 -15.43 -14.44
CA ILE A 282 2.26 -15.84 -15.72
C ILE A 282 3.51 -16.63 -15.38
N SER A 283 3.64 -17.87 -15.89
CA SER A 283 4.83 -18.69 -15.67
C SER A 283 5.33 -19.28 -16.97
N TRP A 284 6.61 -18.98 -17.34
CA TRP A 284 7.24 -19.43 -18.56
C TRP A 284 7.72 -20.88 -18.48
N THR A 285 7.61 -21.61 -19.58
CA THR A 285 8.38 -22.82 -19.79
C THR A 285 9.84 -22.48 -20.08
N HIS A 286 10.80 -23.30 -19.60
CA HIS A 286 12.24 -23.02 -19.74
C HIS A 286 12.78 -23.23 -21.18
N ASP A 287 11.99 -23.83 -22.06
CA ASP A 287 12.27 -23.86 -23.51
C ASP A 287 11.92 -22.53 -24.21
N ASN A 288 11.35 -21.56 -23.48
CA ASN A 288 10.93 -20.24 -23.96
C ASN A 288 9.81 -20.27 -25.02
N VAL A 289 9.08 -21.38 -25.12
CA VAL A 289 8.06 -21.59 -26.15
C VAL A 289 6.70 -21.03 -25.74
N GLY A 290 6.37 -21.08 -24.46
CA GLY A 290 5.05 -20.65 -24.02
C GLY A 290 4.95 -20.37 -22.52
N ILE A 291 3.74 -20.00 -22.10
CA ILE A 291 3.40 -19.64 -20.73
C ILE A 291 2.21 -20.44 -20.22
N PHE A 292 2.16 -20.62 -18.91
CA PHE A 292 0.96 -20.99 -18.19
C PHE A 292 0.27 -19.75 -17.63
N TYR A 293 -1.07 -19.69 -17.72
CA TYR A 293 -1.86 -18.58 -17.19
C TYR A 293 -3.29 -19.02 -16.86
N GLY A 294 -3.92 -18.34 -15.90
CA GLY A 294 -5.30 -18.56 -15.51
C GLY A 294 -6.27 -17.74 -16.36
N ARG A 295 -7.36 -18.36 -16.84
CA ARG A 295 -8.40 -17.72 -17.65
C ARG A 295 -9.77 -18.07 -17.11
N TYR A 296 -10.67 -17.08 -17.06
CA TYR A 296 -12.07 -17.28 -16.76
C TYR A 296 -12.87 -17.59 -18.04
N PRO A 297 -14.06 -18.21 -17.91
CA PRO A 297 -15.01 -18.30 -19.02
C PRO A 297 -15.36 -16.91 -19.54
N HIS A 298 -15.78 -16.83 -20.80
CA HIS A 298 -16.18 -15.56 -21.40
C HIS A 298 -17.34 -14.93 -20.64
N GLN A 299 -17.16 -13.70 -20.19
CA GLN A 299 -18.18 -12.85 -19.59
C GLN A 299 -18.52 -11.70 -20.54
N LYS A 300 -19.79 -11.32 -20.61
CA LYS A 300 -20.26 -10.29 -21.56
C LYS A 300 -19.70 -8.90 -21.26
N SER A 301 -19.48 -8.59 -19.97
CA SER A 301 -18.89 -7.34 -19.51
C SER A 301 -17.70 -7.67 -18.60
N ALA A 302 -16.52 -7.86 -19.18
CA ALA A 302 -15.27 -8.04 -18.45
C ALA A 302 -14.45 -6.73 -18.55
N ASP A 303 -15.04 -5.62 -18.13
CA ASP A 303 -14.45 -4.29 -18.20
C ASP A 303 -14.18 -3.65 -16.82
N GLY A 304 -14.63 -4.31 -15.75
CA GLY A 304 -14.47 -3.86 -14.37
C GLY A 304 -15.68 -3.14 -13.79
N SER A 305 -16.77 -2.99 -14.54
CA SER A 305 -18.03 -2.44 -14.03
C SER A 305 -18.97 -3.53 -13.48
N GLU A 306 -18.70 -4.81 -13.81
CA GLU A 306 -19.55 -5.92 -13.41
C GLU A 306 -19.55 -6.18 -11.90
N THR A 307 -20.68 -6.67 -11.37
CA THR A 307 -20.84 -7.08 -9.97
C THR A 307 -20.95 -8.60 -9.80
N ASP A 308 -21.10 -9.35 -10.89
CA ASP A 308 -21.24 -10.80 -10.87
C ASP A 308 -20.01 -11.49 -10.31
N SER A 309 -20.24 -12.58 -9.54
CA SER A 309 -19.15 -13.38 -8.97
C SER A 309 -18.32 -14.08 -10.05
N SER A 310 -16.99 -14.05 -9.88
CA SER A 310 -16.03 -14.70 -10.78
C SER A 310 -15.87 -16.18 -10.42
N HIS A 311 -16.23 -17.08 -11.32
CA HIS A 311 -16.19 -18.53 -11.11
C HIS A 311 -15.51 -19.27 -12.25
N ASN A 312 -15.09 -20.53 -11.96
CA ASN A 312 -14.58 -21.48 -12.95
C ASN A 312 -13.30 -21.02 -13.66
N GLN A 313 -12.35 -20.43 -12.91
CA GLN A 313 -11.01 -20.18 -13.46
C GLN A 313 -10.37 -21.51 -13.85
N LYS A 314 -9.71 -21.54 -15.04
CA LYS A 314 -9.00 -22.71 -15.57
C LYS A 314 -7.58 -22.30 -15.90
N LEU A 315 -6.64 -23.24 -15.81
CA LEU A 315 -5.26 -23.03 -16.22
C LEU A 315 -5.05 -23.49 -17.66
N PHE A 316 -4.47 -22.62 -18.47
CA PHE A 316 -4.14 -22.87 -19.87
C PHE A 316 -2.64 -22.77 -20.09
N TYR A 317 -2.17 -23.50 -21.10
CA TYR A 317 -0.87 -23.32 -21.71
C TYR A 317 -1.07 -22.58 -23.04
N HIS A 318 -0.39 -21.47 -23.20
CA HIS A 318 -0.35 -20.68 -24.43
C HIS A 318 1.02 -20.82 -25.08
N ARG A 319 1.05 -21.18 -26.36
CA ARG A 319 2.25 -21.17 -27.18
C ARG A 319 2.40 -19.81 -27.84
N VAL A 320 3.48 -19.08 -27.57
CA VAL A 320 3.71 -17.75 -28.14
C VAL A 320 3.78 -17.83 -29.69
N GLY A 321 3.10 -16.90 -30.36
CA GLY A 321 2.97 -16.84 -31.81
C GLY A 321 1.78 -17.63 -32.37
N THR A 322 0.88 -18.13 -31.48
CA THR A 322 -0.38 -18.77 -31.88
C THR A 322 -1.59 -17.98 -31.35
N PRO A 323 -2.76 -18.09 -32.00
CA PRO A 323 -3.96 -17.42 -31.46
C PRO A 323 -4.44 -18.10 -30.16
N GLN A 324 -5.04 -17.32 -29.25
CA GLN A 324 -5.59 -17.81 -27.96
C GLN A 324 -6.58 -18.98 -28.12
N SER A 325 -7.24 -19.10 -29.26
CA SER A 325 -8.15 -20.23 -29.56
C SER A 325 -7.46 -21.59 -29.63
N GLU A 326 -6.13 -21.61 -29.80
CA GLU A 326 -5.31 -22.83 -29.84
C GLU A 326 -4.73 -23.20 -28.45
N ASP A 327 -5.07 -22.41 -27.41
CA ASP A 327 -4.57 -22.66 -26.06
C ASP A 327 -5.01 -24.01 -25.53
N VAL A 328 -4.09 -24.69 -24.89
CA VAL A 328 -4.32 -26.02 -24.31
C VAL A 328 -4.83 -25.89 -22.89
N LEU A 329 -6.01 -26.40 -22.59
CA LEU A 329 -6.49 -26.56 -21.23
C LEU A 329 -5.65 -27.60 -20.50
N VAL A 330 -4.93 -27.18 -19.44
CA VAL A 330 -4.02 -28.07 -18.70
C VAL A 330 -4.52 -28.47 -17.31
N VAL A 331 -5.28 -27.58 -16.64
CA VAL A 331 -5.86 -27.85 -15.30
C VAL A 331 -7.22 -27.19 -15.18
N GLU A 332 -8.17 -27.91 -14.59
CA GLU A 332 -9.44 -27.32 -14.11
C GLU A 332 -9.95 -28.10 -12.88
N PHE A 333 -10.75 -27.42 -12.05
CA PHE A 333 -11.37 -27.98 -10.85
C PHE A 333 -12.89 -27.72 -10.87
N PRO A 334 -13.67 -28.44 -11.69
CA PRO A 334 -15.10 -28.16 -11.90
C PRO A 334 -15.96 -28.33 -10.64
N GLU A 335 -15.51 -29.18 -9.70
CA GLU A 335 -16.19 -29.38 -8.42
C GLU A 335 -15.97 -28.21 -7.44
N ASN A 336 -15.03 -27.30 -7.76
CA ASN A 336 -14.63 -26.17 -6.93
C ASN A 336 -14.61 -24.86 -7.74
N PRO A 337 -15.77 -24.35 -8.14
CA PRO A 337 -15.86 -23.23 -9.11
C PRO A 337 -15.28 -21.91 -8.57
N GLN A 338 -15.13 -21.77 -7.27
CA GLN A 338 -14.55 -20.59 -6.62
C GLN A 338 -13.03 -20.64 -6.49
N TRP A 339 -12.39 -21.74 -6.85
CA TRP A 339 -10.92 -21.82 -6.74
C TRP A 339 -10.26 -20.95 -7.80
N ARG A 340 -9.28 -20.17 -7.35
CA ARG A 340 -8.34 -19.44 -8.18
C ARG A 340 -7.05 -20.24 -8.23
N ILE A 341 -6.38 -20.22 -9.37
CA ILE A 341 -5.24 -21.10 -9.64
C ILE A 341 -3.99 -20.24 -9.85
N SER A 342 -3.06 -20.29 -8.90
CA SER A 342 -1.71 -19.78 -9.11
C SER A 342 -0.83 -20.91 -9.67
N VAL A 343 0.17 -20.55 -10.49
CA VAL A 343 1.04 -21.50 -11.16
C VAL A 343 2.47 -21.00 -11.17
N GLU A 344 3.43 -21.91 -10.92
CA GLU A 344 4.86 -21.61 -10.96
C GLU A 344 5.65 -22.77 -11.56
N VAL A 345 6.45 -22.45 -12.60
CA VAL A 345 7.47 -23.37 -13.13
C VAL A 345 8.70 -23.25 -12.24
N SER A 346 9.23 -24.38 -11.79
CA SER A 346 10.39 -24.41 -10.88
C SER A 346 11.65 -23.81 -11.54
N ASP A 347 12.60 -23.32 -10.71
CA ASP A 347 13.88 -22.75 -11.17
C ASP A 347 14.71 -23.66 -12.06
N CYS A 348 14.50 -24.96 -12.01
CA CYS A 348 15.16 -25.90 -12.91
C CYS A 348 14.35 -26.21 -14.18
N GLY A 349 13.15 -25.63 -14.35
CA GLY A 349 12.27 -25.86 -15.50
C GLY A 349 11.58 -27.23 -15.54
N LYS A 350 11.85 -28.12 -14.56
CA LYS A 350 11.41 -29.52 -14.58
C LYS A 350 10.05 -29.75 -13.94
N TRP A 351 9.66 -28.91 -12.99
CA TRP A 351 8.45 -29.09 -12.20
C TRP A 351 7.49 -27.93 -12.42
N LEU A 352 6.21 -28.25 -12.49
CA LEU A 352 5.13 -27.27 -12.50
C LEU A 352 4.36 -27.41 -11.20
N PHE A 353 4.32 -26.36 -10.39
CA PHE A 353 3.48 -26.27 -9.20
C PHE A 353 2.18 -25.57 -9.52
N ILE A 354 1.08 -26.14 -9.06
CA ILE A 354 -0.27 -25.61 -9.21
C ILE A 354 -0.79 -25.39 -7.77
N LEU A 355 -1.15 -24.16 -7.46
CA LEU A 355 -1.49 -23.70 -6.13
C LEU A 355 -2.93 -23.17 -6.11
N PRO A 356 -3.96 -24.03 -6.04
CA PRO A 356 -5.33 -23.59 -5.94
C PRO A 356 -5.62 -22.98 -4.57
N MET A 357 -6.37 -21.89 -4.55
CA MET A 357 -6.86 -21.20 -3.35
C MET A 357 -8.32 -20.81 -3.50
N GLN A 358 -9.08 -20.91 -2.43
CA GLN A 358 -10.45 -20.42 -2.39
C GLN A 358 -10.57 -19.06 -1.71
N ASP A 359 -9.82 -18.86 -0.64
CA ASP A 359 -9.76 -17.62 0.12
C ASP A 359 -8.56 -16.74 -0.27
N CYS A 360 -8.19 -15.79 0.57
CA CYS A 360 -7.11 -14.84 0.28
C CYS A 360 -5.73 -15.31 0.73
N LYS A 361 -5.60 -16.55 1.27
CA LYS A 361 -4.37 -16.95 1.92
C LYS A 361 -4.03 -18.43 1.77
N ASP A 362 -4.88 -19.31 2.29
CA ASP A 362 -4.55 -20.74 2.39
C ASP A 362 -4.71 -21.45 1.03
N ASN A 363 -3.78 -22.35 0.70
CA ASN A 363 -3.76 -23.00 -0.61
C ASN A 363 -3.42 -24.49 -0.52
N LEU A 364 -3.74 -25.20 -1.60
CA LEU A 364 -3.27 -26.56 -1.84
C LEU A 364 -1.96 -26.54 -2.63
N ILE A 365 -1.28 -27.68 -2.68
CA ILE A 365 -0.13 -27.88 -3.57
C ILE A 365 -0.36 -29.11 -4.42
N TYR A 366 -0.48 -28.89 -5.73
CA TYR A 366 -0.32 -29.92 -6.75
C TYR A 366 0.96 -29.71 -7.53
N PHE A 367 1.51 -30.76 -8.10
CA PHE A 367 2.63 -30.66 -9.04
C PHE A 367 2.59 -31.70 -10.13
N THR A 368 3.31 -31.41 -11.21
CA THR A 368 3.59 -32.35 -12.29
C THR A 368 5.01 -32.15 -12.82
N GLU A 369 5.56 -33.16 -13.47
CA GLU A 369 6.85 -33.08 -14.15
C GLU A 369 6.65 -32.55 -15.57
N LEU A 370 7.38 -31.51 -15.93
CA LEU A 370 7.53 -31.02 -17.31
C LEU A 370 8.70 -31.76 -17.96
N LYS A 371 8.43 -32.50 -19.00
CA LYS A 371 9.48 -33.23 -19.70
C LYS A 371 10.06 -32.39 -20.83
N PRO A 372 11.39 -32.28 -20.93
CA PRO A 372 12.03 -31.57 -22.04
C PRO A 372 11.55 -32.09 -23.39
N ASN A 373 11.20 -31.17 -24.28
CA ASN A 373 10.77 -31.47 -25.66
C ASN A 373 9.48 -32.30 -25.79
N GLU A 374 8.71 -32.49 -24.71
CA GLU A 374 7.37 -33.06 -24.80
C GLU A 374 6.35 -31.94 -25.04
N GLU A 375 5.58 -32.06 -26.14
CA GLU A 375 4.55 -31.13 -26.49
C GLU A 375 3.39 -31.21 -25.49
N ILE A 376 2.96 -30.05 -24.94
CA ILE A 376 1.83 -29.96 -24.04
C ILE A 376 0.53 -30.02 -24.85
N LYS A 377 -0.21 -31.14 -24.73
CA LYS A 377 -1.39 -31.45 -25.61
C LYS A 377 -2.72 -31.54 -24.87
N GLY A 378 -2.74 -31.43 -23.54
CA GLY A 378 -3.96 -31.64 -22.77
C GLY A 378 -3.71 -31.55 -21.28
N LYS A 379 -4.70 -32.01 -20.49
CA LYS A 379 -4.67 -31.94 -19.03
C LYS A 379 -3.52 -32.77 -18.45
N PHE A 380 -2.86 -32.18 -17.47
CA PHE A 380 -1.81 -32.85 -16.71
C PHE A 380 -2.34 -33.89 -15.73
N ASN A 381 -1.55 -34.95 -15.53
CA ASN A 381 -1.74 -35.86 -14.40
C ASN A 381 -1.06 -35.27 -13.16
N LEU A 382 -1.86 -34.68 -12.27
CA LEU A 382 -1.37 -33.96 -11.10
C LEU A 382 -1.12 -34.91 -9.93
N LYS A 383 -0.01 -34.69 -9.22
CA LYS A 383 0.29 -35.27 -7.91
C LYS A 383 -0.08 -34.25 -6.83
N LEU A 384 -0.75 -34.70 -5.78
CA LEU A 384 -1.21 -33.87 -4.68
C LEU A 384 -0.25 -33.97 -3.49
N ILE A 385 0.35 -32.85 -3.09
CA ILE A 385 1.22 -32.76 -1.91
C ILE A 385 0.41 -32.32 -0.69
N VAL A 386 -0.33 -31.19 -0.82
CA VAL A 386 -1.15 -30.63 0.25
C VAL A 386 -2.61 -30.70 -0.16
N ASN A 387 -3.43 -31.38 0.63
CA ASN A 387 -4.84 -31.68 0.33
C ASN A 387 -5.84 -30.91 1.20
N LYS A 388 -5.39 -29.97 2.02
CA LYS A 388 -6.23 -29.13 2.88
C LYS A 388 -5.78 -27.67 2.81
N MET A 389 -6.72 -26.75 2.68
CA MET A 389 -6.51 -25.31 2.78
C MET A 389 -6.52 -24.90 4.25
N GLU A 390 -5.43 -25.17 4.96
CA GLU A 390 -5.26 -24.87 6.40
C GLU A 390 -3.97 -24.09 6.68
N ALA A 391 -3.21 -23.81 5.66
CA ALA A 391 -1.96 -23.06 5.72
C ALA A 391 -1.63 -22.47 4.35
N ASP A 392 -0.75 -21.49 4.40
CA ASP A 392 -0.17 -20.78 3.27
C ASP A 392 1.14 -21.46 2.85
N TYR A 393 1.33 -21.70 1.55
CA TYR A 393 2.52 -22.31 0.98
C TYR A 393 2.95 -21.53 -0.26
N ASP A 394 4.07 -20.81 -0.17
CA ASP A 394 4.70 -20.13 -1.30
C ASP A 394 5.92 -20.91 -1.76
N TYR A 395 5.95 -21.30 -3.03
CA TYR A 395 7.15 -21.86 -3.64
C TYR A 395 8.26 -20.80 -3.70
N ILE A 396 9.46 -21.16 -3.22
CA ILE A 396 10.62 -20.25 -3.18
C ILE A 396 11.65 -20.65 -4.25
N THR A 397 12.09 -21.91 -4.24
CA THR A 397 13.11 -22.45 -5.15
C THR A 397 13.15 -23.97 -5.07
N ASN A 398 14.01 -24.60 -5.87
CA ASN A 398 14.32 -26.01 -5.71
C ASN A 398 15.80 -26.32 -5.93
N ASP A 399 16.27 -27.42 -5.36
CA ASP A 399 17.53 -28.06 -5.68
C ASP A 399 17.25 -29.49 -6.13
N GLY A 400 17.27 -29.70 -7.43
CA GLY A 400 16.86 -30.97 -8.04
C GLY A 400 15.39 -31.32 -7.71
N THR A 401 15.20 -32.40 -6.96
CA THR A 401 13.86 -32.82 -6.51
C THR A 401 13.39 -32.18 -5.20
N LYS A 402 14.27 -31.48 -4.48
CA LYS A 402 13.93 -30.81 -3.23
C LYS A 402 13.38 -29.43 -3.51
N ALA A 403 12.08 -29.23 -3.35
CA ALA A 403 11.39 -27.95 -3.47
C ALA A 403 11.31 -27.27 -2.10
N ILE A 404 11.63 -25.99 -2.06
CA ILE A 404 11.60 -25.16 -0.84
C ILE A 404 10.34 -24.30 -0.85
N PHE A 405 9.60 -24.34 0.24
CA PHE A 405 8.39 -23.54 0.43
C PHE A 405 8.49 -22.71 1.71
N ARG A 406 7.94 -21.50 1.69
CA ARG A 406 7.60 -20.74 2.88
C ARG A 406 6.20 -21.16 3.32
N THR A 407 5.99 -21.40 4.61
CA THR A 407 4.68 -21.81 5.13
C THR A 407 4.48 -21.39 6.57
N ASN A 408 3.22 -21.14 6.95
CA ASN A 408 2.79 -20.95 8.33
C ASN A 408 2.26 -22.26 8.97
N LYS A 409 2.32 -23.38 8.29
CA LYS A 409 1.93 -24.71 8.83
C LYS A 409 2.66 -25.01 10.14
N ASN A 410 1.93 -25.01 11.26
CA ASN A 410 2.50 -25.17 12.61
C ASN A 410 3.68 -24.20 12.89
N ALA A 411 3.60 -22.96 12.38
CA ALA A 411 4.62 -21.93 12.52
C ALA A 411 3.98 -20.54 12.28
N PRO A 412 3.30 -19.94 13.27
CA PRO A 412 2.59 -18.67 13.12
C PRO A 412 3.43 -17.52 12.56
N ASN A 413 4.76 -17.53 12.77
CA ASN A 413 5.71 -16.55 12.24
C ASN A 413 6.37 -17.01 10.93
N TYR A 414 5.86 -18.07 10.31
CA TYR A 414 6.40 -18.73 9.12
C TYR A 414 7.74 -19.44 9.33
N LYS A 415 7.99 -20.41 8.48
CA LYS A 415 9.24 -21.18 8.36
C LYS A 415 9.49 -21.54 6.91
N LEU A 416 10.71 -21.98 6.58
CA LEU A 416 11.01 -22.57 5.28
C LEU A 416 11.16 -24.09 5.45
N ILE A 417 10.46 -24.83 4.60
CA ILE A 417 10.48 -26.29 4.53
C ILE A 417 11.01 -26.76 3.19
N ALA A 418 11.60 -27.94 3.18
CA ALA A 418 12.02 -28.64 1.98
C ALA A 418 11.20 -29.90 1.80
N ILE A 419 10.63 -30.10 0.61
CA ILE A 419 9.79 -31.24 0.22
C ILE A 419 10.51 -31.95 -0.93
N ASP A 420 10.84 -33.25 -0.75
CA ASP A 420 11.36 -34.04 -1.86
C ASP A 420 10.21 -34.56 -2.72
N LEU A 421 10.14 -34.13 -3.98
CA LEU A 421 9.08 -34.44 -4.92
C LEU A 421 9.04 -35.94 -5.33
N LEU A 422 10.07 -36.71 -5.00
CA LEU A 422 10.06 -38.19 -5.17
C LEU A 422 9.50 -38.90 -3.94
N ASN A 423 9.52 -38.24 -2.77
CA ASN A 423 9.02 -38.76 -1.48
C ASN A 423 8.34 -37.63 -0.71
N TYR A 424 7.20 -37.13 -1.22
CA TYR A 424 6.56 -35.88 -0.80
C TYR A 424 5.54 -36.01 0.35
N GLY A 425 5.44 -37.17 0.99
CA GLY A 425 4.62 -37.35 2.20
C GLY A 425 5.03 -36.36 3.30
N GLU A 426 4.05 -35.80 4.04
CA GLU A 426 4.30 -34.76 5.06
C GLU A 426 5.31 -35.22 6.12
N GLU A 427 5.34 -36.51 6.43
CA GLU A 427 6.29 -37.16 7.37
C GLU A 427 7.76 -37.07 6.90
N ASN A 428 8.00 -36.81 5.61
CA ASN A 428 9.35 -36.70 5.03
C ASN A 428 9.80 -35.25 4.83
N TRP A 429 8.95 -34.26 5.17
CA TRP A 429 9.32 -32.88 5.04
C TRP A 429 10.41 -32.49 6.03
N THR A 430 11.36 -31.69 5.59
CA THR A 430 12.43 -31.19 6.45
C THR A 430 12.35 -29.68 6.61
N VAL A 431 12.72 -29.18 7.78
CA VAL A 431 12.77 -27.75 8.05
C VAL A 431 14.15 -27.25 7.64
N LEU A 432 14.18 -26.30 6.68
CA LEU A 432 15.40 -25.61 6.25
C LEU A 432 15.68 -24.41 7.16
N LEU A 433 14.66 -23.58 7.42
CA LEU A 433 14.75 -22.43 8.31
C LEU A 433 13.59 -22.52 9.30
N PRO A 434 13.87 -22.72 10.60
CA PRO A 434 12.82 -22.83 11.60
C PRO A 434 12.12 -21.49 11.84
N GLU A 435 10.91 -21.58 12.37
CA GLU A 435 10.18 -20.40 12.85
C GLU A 435 11.02 -19.62 13.86
N HIS A 436 11.07 -18.31 13.72
CA HIS A 436 11.66 -17.42 14.71
C HIS A 436 10.63 -17.05 15.78
N SER A 437 11.01 -17.06 17.06
CA SER A 437 10.08 -16.82 18.17
C SER A 437 9.40 -15.46 18.19
N HIS A 438 10.01 -14.45 17.56
CA HIS A 438 9.53 -13.06 17.56
C HIS A 438 9.42 -12.41 16.19
N ASN A 439 10.24 -12.84 15.23
CA ASN A 439 10.27 -12.24 13.91
C ASN A 439 9.42 -13.05 12.93
N VAL A 440 8.64 -12.37 12.13
CA VAL A 440 7.80 -12.98 11.09
C VAL A 440 8.58 -13.02 9.78
N ILE A 441 8.65 -14.14 9.10
CA ILE A 441 9.19 -14.18 7.74
C ILE A 441 8.17 -13.53 6.81
N ASP A 442 8.49 -12.33 6.34
CA ASP A 442 7.66 -11.58 5.38
C ASP A 442 7.76 -12.22 3.99
N TRP A 443 8.97 -12.37 3.49
CA TRP A 443 9.24 -13.05 2.23
C TRP A 443 10.65 -13.68 2.21
N ALA A 444 10.86 -14.59 1.25
CA ALA A 444 12.16 -15.17 0.95
C ALA A 444 12.36 -15.26 -0.57
N ALA A 445 13.62 -15.11 -1.03
CA ALA A 445 13.95 -15.17 -2.45
C ALA A 445 15.31 -15.86 -2.67
N PRO A 446 15.43 -16.79 -3.63
CA PRO A 446 16.70 -17.44 -3.94
C PRO A 446 17.64 -16.46 -4.64
N VAL A 447 18.91 -16.49 -4.26
CA VAL A 447 19.95 -15.62 -4.84
C VAL A 447 21.27 -16.41 -4.93
N HIS A 448 22.01 -16.14 -6.00
CA HIS A 448 23.38 -16.66 -6.16
C HIS A 448 23.57 -18.13 -5.75
N ASN A 449 23.00 -19.04 -6.52
CA ASN A 449 23.12 -20.51 -6.44
C ASN A 449 22.72 -21.12 -5.09
N ASP A 450 23.48 -20.84 -4.02
CA ASP A 450 23.42 -21.50 -2.70
C ASP A 450 22.89 -20.60 -1.57
N LYS A 451 22.41 -19.41 -1.89
CA LYS A 451 21.91 -18.46 -0.91
C LYS A 451 20.42 -18.16 -1.08
N ILE A 452 19.83 -17.75 0.01
CA ILE A 452 18.45 -17.26 0.06
C ILE A 452 18.43 -15.94 0.85
N ALA A 453 17.84 -14.90 0.27
CA ALA A 453 17.52 -13.69 0.97
C ALA A 453 16.20 -13.89 1.73
N VAL A 454 16.19 -13.54 3.01
CA VAL A 454 15.01 -13.62 3.87
C VAL A 454 14.78 -12.25 4.50
N CYS A 455 13.60 -11.70 4.31
CA CYS A 455 13.15 -10.49 4.97
C CYS A 455 12.22 -10.85 6.12
N TYR A 456 12.57 -10.35 7.30
CA TYR A 456 11.72 -10.50 8.48
C TYR A 456 11.05 -9.18 8.82
N ILE A 457 9.87 -9.28 9.44
CA ILE A 457 9.26 -8.19 10.20
C ILE A 457 9.63 -8.39 11.67
N GLN A 458 10.34 -7.40 12.25
CA GLN A 458 10.69 -7.35 13.66
C GLN A 458 10.18 -6.03 14.25
N ASP A 459 9.25 -6.09 15.19
CA ASP A 459 8.62 -4.90 15.76
C ASP A 459 8.22 -3.87 14.69
N VAL A 460 7.53 -4.39 13.64
CA VAL A 460 7.00 -3.59 12.51
C VAL A 460 8.08 -2.91 11.64
N LYS A 461 9.29 -3.49 11.58
CA LYS A 461 10.41 -3.01 10.75
C LYS A 461 11.01 -4.18 9.97
N SER A 462 11.53 -3.91 8.79
CA SER A 462 12.21 -4.93 7.99
C SER A 462 13.62 -5.22 8.52
N VAL A 463 13.94 -6.51 8.61
CA VAL A 463 15.30 -7.04 8.83
C VAL A 463 15.63 -7.97 7.67
N LEU A 464 16.65 -7.62 6.89
CA LEU A 464 17.10 -8.39 5.73
C LEU A 464 18.33 -9.23 6.10
N GLN A 465 18.27 -10.54 5.78
CA GLN A 465 19.35 -11.49 6.01
C GLN A 465 19.61 -12.34 4.76
N LEU A 466 20.84 -12.81 4.61
CA LEU A 466 21.19 -13.90 3.69
C LEU A 466 21.42 -15.17 4.50
N HIS A 467 20.85 -16.25 4.02
CA HIS A 467 21.00 -17.58 4.59
C HIS A 467 21.59 -18.54 3.56
N SER A 468 22.27 -19.58 4.04
CA SER A 468 22.68 -20.71 3.21
C SER A 468 21.45 -21.54 2.80
N LEU A 469 21.26 -21.78 1.51
CA LEU A 469 20.18 -22.63 1.00
C LEU A 469 20.37 -24.11 1.42
N LYS A 470 21.61 -24.50 1.76
CA LYS A 470 21.95 -25.87 2.17
C LYS A 470 21.68 -26.15 3.66
N SER A 471 22.02 -25.19 4.54
CA SER A 471 21.96 -25.38 6.00
C SER A 471 20.91 -24.51 6.70
N GLY A 472 20.36 -23.48 6.05
CA GLY A 472 19.52 -22.46 6.68
C GLY A 472 20.28 -21.45 7.55
N GLU A 473 21.59 -21.61 7.73
CA GLU A 473 22.40 -20.72 8.58
C GLU A 473 22.50 -19.32 8.02
N VAL A 474 22.47 -18.30 8.90
CA VAL A 474 22.68 -16.90 8.56
C VAL A 474 24.11 -16.69 8.08
N THR A 475 24.28 -16.18 6.87
CA THR A 475 25.60 -15.81 6.32
C THR A 475 25.86 -14.31 6.39
N LYS A 476 24.80 -13.48 6.36
CA LYS A 476 24.92 -12.01 6.47
C LYS A 476 23.63 -11.41 7.01
N THR A 477 23.76 -10.37 7.85
CA THR A 477 22.65 -9.48 8.22
C THR A 477 22.95 -8.08 7.72
N PHE A 478 21.98 -7.47 7.06
CA PHE A 478 22.11 -6.09 6.56
C PHE A 478 21.78 -5.09 7.67
N SER A 479 22.61 -4.06 7.80
CA SER A 479 22.33 -2.96 8.74
C SER A 479 21.33 -2.00 8.09
N LEU A 480 20.13 -1.92 8.63
CA LEU A 480 19.04 -1.05 8.19
C LEU A 480 18.58 -0.15 9.33
N ASP A 481 18.16 1.06 8.99
CA ASP A 481 17.44 1.94 9.92
C ASP A 481 15.98 1.48 10.13
N VAL A 482 15.21 2.23 10.92
CA VAL A 482 13.76 2.00 11.07
C VAL A 482 13.05 2.28 9.75
N GLY A 483 12.60 1.22 9.09
CA GLY A 483 11.99 1.32 7.77
C GLY A 483 11.59 -0.03 7.19
N THR A 484 11.41 -0.06 5.89
CA THR A 484 10.88 -1.19 5.14
C THR A 484 11.72 -1.46 3.89
N ILE A 485 11.94 -2.74 3.58
CA ILE A 485 12.40 -3.16 2.25
C ILE A 485 11.19 -3.16 1.32
N SER A 486 11.04 -2.08 0.56
CA SER A 486 9.91 -1.85 -0.34
C SER A 486 10.09 -2.46 -1.74
N GLY A 487 11.28 -2.95 -2.05
CA GLY A 487 11.59 -3.63 -3.29
C GLY A 487 12.84 -4.49 -3.16
N PHE A 488 12.82 -5.62 -3.85
CA PHE A 488 13.94 -6.55 -3.92
C PHE A 488 14.03 -7.14 -5.33
N SER A 489 15.23 -7.35 -5.81
CA SER A 489 15.51 -8.05 -7.05
C SER A 489 16.79 -8.87 -6.90
N GLY A 490 16.71 -10.14 -7.28
CA GLY A 490 17.79 -11.10 -7.27
C GLY A 490 17.25 -12.44 -7.78
N GLU A 491 18.08 -13.22 -8.47
CA GLU A 491 17.73 -14.53 -8.99
C GLU A 491 18.83 -15.53 -8.64
N LYS A 492 18.49 -16.79 -8.55
CA LYS A 492 19.42 -17.89 -8.21
C LYS A 492 20.63 -17.94 -9.17
N LYS A 493 20.41 -17.66 -10.46
CA LYS A 493 21.46 -17.68 -11.51
C LYS A 493 22.39 -16.46 -11.50
N TYR A 494 22.04 -15.38 -10.79
CA TYR A 494 22.86 -14.16 -10.74
C TYR A 494 23.45 -13.92 -9.35
N SER A 495 24.62 -13.28 -9.29
CA SER A 495 25.28 -12.91 -8.03
C SER A 495 24.88 -11.51 -7.54
N GLU A 496 24.26 -10.73 -8.37
CA GLU A 496 23.86 -9.36 -8.04
C GLU A 496 22.48 -9.33 -7.42
N ILE A 497 22.35 -8.62 -6.31
CA ILE A 497 21.07 -8.31 -5.68
C ILE A 497 20.86 -6.80 -5.62
N PHE A 498 19.59 -6.39 -5.67
CA PHE A 498 19.17 -5.02 -5.46
C PHE A 498 18.07 -5.01 -4.40
N TYR A 499 18.10 -4.00 -3.53
CA TYR A 499 17.00 -3.78 -2.60
C TYR A 499 16.75 -2.30 -2.40
N GLN A 500 15.48 -1.94 -2.23
CA GLN A 500 15.04 -0.58 -1.96
C GLN A 500 14.59 -0.48 -0.51
N PHE A 501 15.19 0.44 0.21
CA PHE A 501 14.81 0.78 1.57
C PHE A 501 14.03 2.08 1.59
N THR A 502 12.92 2.13 2.33
CA THR A 502 12.10 3.32 2.56
C THR A 502 11.72 3.46 4.03
N SER A 503 11.28 4.65 4.43
CA SER A 503 10.68 4.89 5.76
C SER A 503 9.65 6.01 5.67
N PHE A 504 9.01 6.38 6.77
CA PHE A 504 8.04 7.50 6.78
C PHE A 504 8.64 8.83 6.29
N LEU A 505 9.94 9.04 6.50
CA LEU A 505 10.66 10.28 6.19
C LEU A 505 11.71 10.13 5.07
N ASN A 506 11.85 8.92 4.50
CA ASN A 506 12.80 8.64 3.41
C ASN A 506 12.03 8.05 2.22
N PRO A 507 12.00 8.72 1.06
CA PRO A 507 11.25 8.26 -0.11
C PRO A 507 11.83 6.99 -0.76
N GLY A 508 13.12 6.71 -0.55
CA GLY A 508 13.75 5.48 -1.02
C GLY A 508 15.23 5.61 -1.32
N ILE A 509 15.96 4.56 -0.99
CA ILE A 509 17.37 4.37 -1.37
C ILE A 509 17.47 2.97 -1.97
N ILE A 510 18.00 2.88 -3.18
CA ILE A 510 18.22 1.61 -3.87
C ILE A 510 19.70 1.23 -3.71
N TYR A 511 19.93 0.06 -3.14
CA TYR A 511 21.22 -0.53 -2.94
C TYR A 511 21.45 -1.68 -3.91
N THR A 512 22.71 -1.97 -4.22
CA THR A 512 23.18 -3.17 -4.90
C THR A 512 24.32 -3.83 -4.15
N MET A 513 24.44 -5.13 -4.30
CA MET A 513 25.53 -5.93 -3.79
C MET A 513 25.83 -7.09 -4.73
N ASP A 514 27.12 -7.33 -5.02
CA ASP A 514 27.60 -8.54 -5.72
C ASP A 514 28.04 -9.60 -4.70
N LEU A 515 27.23 -10.64 -4.56
CA LEU A 515 27.43 -11.70 -3.57
C LEU A 515 28.69 -12.55 -3.80
N LYS A 516 29.34 -12.45 -4.97
CA LYS A 516 30.66 -13.08 -5.23
C LYS A 516 31.81 -12.33 -4.57
N LYS A 517 31.67 -11.00 -4.40
CA LYS A 517 32.74 -10.15 -3.89
C LYS A 517 32.69 -9.95 -2.39
N ASP A 518 31.62 -10.40 -1.73
CA ASP A 518 31.35 -10.16 -0.30
C ASP A 518 31.53 -8.69 0.12
N ASP A 519 31.26 -7.78 -0.83
CA ASP A 519 31.35 -6.33 -0.65
C ASP A 519 30.22 -5.85 0.29
N ASN A 520 30.38 -4.63 0.81
CA ASN A 520 29.25 -3.93 1.44
C ASN A 520 28.28 -3.42 0.37
N PRO A 521 26.98 -3.30 0.70
CA PRO A 521 26.01 -2.72 -0.19
C PRO A 521 26.41 -1.32 -0.65
N LYS A 522 26.22 -1.04 -1.95
CA LYS A 522 26.51 0.25 -2.58
C LYS A 522 25.21 0.93 -2.99
N ILE A 523 25.13 2.23 -2.81
CA ILE A 523 23.95 3.01 -3.25
C ILE A 523 24.00 3.11 -4.78
N VAL A 524 22.93 2.66 -5.42
CA VAL A 524 22.68 2.85 -6.87
C VAL A 524 21.94 4.15 -7.09
N ARG A 525 20.89 4.40 -6.27
CA ARG A 525 20.07 5.61 -6.36
C ARG A 525 19.60 6.04 -4.98
N GLU A 526 19.62 7.34 -4.74
CA GLU A 526 19.00 7.98 -3.57
C GLU A 526 17.90 8.90 -4.08
N ILE A 527 16.66 8.65 -3.67
CA ILE A 527 15.50 9.45 -4.06
C ILE A 527 15.37 10.62 -3.09
N LYS A 528 15.16 11.84 -3.62
CA LYS A 528 14.99 13.07 -2.82
C LYS A 528 13.73 13.80 -3.24
N VAL A 529 13.04 14.38 -2.26
CA VAL A 529 11.87 15.22 -2.46
C VAL A 529 12.26 16.68 -2.21
N GLU A 530 12.08 17.51 -3.22
CA GLU A 530 12.40 18.92 -3.10
C GLU A 530 11.46 19.63 -2.11
N GLY A 531 12.04 20.53 -1.30
CA GLY A 531 11.27 21.26 -0.27
C GLY A 531 10.87 20.42 0.94
N PHE A 532 11.46 19.22 1.11
CA PHE A 532 11.31 18.40 2.30
C PHE A 532 12.65 18.17 3.02
N ASN A 533 12.68 18.53 4.30
CA ASN A 533 13.85 18.28 5.18
C ASN A 533 13.46 17.30 6.29
N PRO A 534 13.83 16.02 6.19
CA PRO A 534 13.46 14.99 7.16
C PRO A 534 14.00 15.27 8.58
N SER A 535 15.09 16.05 8.71
CA SER A 535 15.68 16.35 10.01
C SER A 535 14.80 17.18 10.93
N LEU A 536 13.77 17.86 10.39
CA LEU A 536 12.79 18.65 11.13
C LEU A 536 11.66 17.82 11.76
N TYR A 537 11.60 16.54 11.43
CA TYR A 537 10.51 15.64 11.87
C TYR A 537 11.07 14.51 12.71
N THR A 538 10.19 13.87 13.44
CA THR A 538 10.50 12.68 14.23
C THR A 538 9.48 11.59 13.96
N THR A 539 9.96 10.35 14.00
CA THR A 539 9.15 9.14 14.05
C THR A 539 9.38 8.50 15.40
N ILE A 540 8.30 8.26 16.13
CA ILE A 540 8.34 7.52 17.40
C ILE A 540 7.45 6.30 17.31
N GLN A 541 7.86 5.20 17.91
CA GLN A 541 7.04 4.01 18.10
C GLN A 541 6.60 3.95 19.56
N VAL A 542 5.30 3.82 19.78
CA VAL A 542 4.70 3.67 21.10
C VAL A 542 3.92 2.36 21.16
N PHE A 543 3.66 1.88 22.38
CA PHE A 543 2.80 0.73 22.64
C PHE A 543 1.67 1.16 23.57
N TYR A 544 0.48 1.30 23.04
CA TYR A 544 -0.71 1.60 23.84
C TYR A 544 -1.46 0.32 24.22
N THR A 545 -2.42 0.44 25.11
CA THR A 545 -3.19 -0.72 25.60
C THR A 545 -4.59 -0.70 24.97
N SER A 546 -4.98 -1.78 24.32
CA SER A 546 -6.34 -2.00 23.83
C SER A 546 -7.30 -2.35 24.96
N LYS A 547 -8.61 -2.37 24.69
CA LYS A 547 -9.68 -2.63 25.67
C LYS A 547 -9.52 -3.96 26.42
N ASP A 548 -8.95 -4.97 25.79
CA ASP A 548 -8.70 -6.29 26.38
C ASP A 548 -7.33 -6.43 27.06
N GLY A 549 -6.56 -5.34 27.15
CA GLY A 549 -5.23 -5.31 27.77
C GLY A 549 -4.08 -5.62 26.80
N THR A 550 -4.36 -5.94 25.52
CA THR A 550 -3.33 -6.22 24.51
C THR A 550 -2.52 -4.96 24.22
N LYS A 551 -1.20 -5.10 24.15
CA LYS A 551 -0.28 -4.01 23.74
C LYS A 551 -0.22 -3.92 22.24
N ILE A 552 -0.59 -2.75 21.70
CA ILE A 552 -0.66 -2.48 20.26
C ILE A 552 0.43 -1.47 19.91
N PRO A 553 1.32 -1.75 18.94
CA PRO A 553 2.30 -0.77 18.46
C PRO A 553 1.64 0.29 17.59
N MET A 554 2.15 1.51 17.66
CA MET A 554 1.73 2.62 16.82
C MET A 554 2.93 3.50 16.49
N PHE A 555 3.11 3.82 15.22
CA PHE A 555 4.04 4.87 14.81
C PHE A 555 3.34 6.22 14.81
N ILE A 556 4.03 7.24 15.34
CA ILE A 556 3.58 8.63 15.36
C ILE A 556 4.66 9.49 14.72
N ILE A 557 4.27 10.28 13.72
CA ILE A 557 5.14 11.15 12.95
C ILE A 557 4.68 12.59 13.09
N MET A 558 5.58 13.51 13.48
CA MET A 558 5.29 14.93 13.70
C MET A 558 6.55 15.78 13.60
N LYS A 559 6.40 17.10 13.65
CA LYS A 559 7.54 18.02 13.78
C LYS A 559 8.27 17.81 15.09
N LYS A 560 9.60 17.90 15.08
CA LYS A 560 10.41 17.89 16.31
C LYS A 560 10.05 19.07 17.23
N GLY A 561 9.95 18.81 18.54
CA GLY A 561 9.62 19.82 19.52
C GLY A 561 8.15 20.31 19.49
N ALA A 562 7.26 19.58 18.81
CA ALA A 562 5.83 19.86 18.85
C ALA A 562 5.29 19.78 20.28
N LYS A 563 4.38 20.70 20.65
CA LYS A 563 3.75 20.70 21.98
C LYS A 563 2.60 19.72 21.99
N LEU A 564 2.56 18.90 23.03
CA LEU A 564 1.48 17.94 23.26
C LEU A 564 0.41 18.58 24.18
N ASP A 565 -0.34 19.54 23.62
CA ASP A 565 -1.37 20.32 24.33
C ASP A 565 -2.78 20.18 23.68
N GLY A 566 -2.95 19.21 22.79
CA GLY A 566 -4.19 18.96 22.07
C GLY A 566 -4.47 19.97 20.94
N SER A 567 -3.55 20.88 20.65
CA SER A 567 -3.78 21.93 19.63
C SER A 567 -3.60 21.43 18.20
N MET A 568 -2.84 20.37 17.97
CA MET A 568 -2.52 19.87 16.64
C MET A 568 -3.68 19.03 16.05
N PRO A 569 -3.95 19.13 14.75
CA PRO A 569 -4.78 18.15 14.05
C PRO A 569 -4.03 16.82 13.92
N ALA A 570 -4.77 15.72 13.97
CA ALA A 570 -4.20 14.40 13.76
C ALA A 570 -4.92 13.65 12.63
N LEU A 571 -4.16 12.83 11.92
CA LEU A 571 -4.66 11.87 10.95
C LEU A 571 -4.23 10.46 11.39
N LEU A 572 -5.21 9.65 11.77
CA LEU A 572 -5.04 8.26 12.19
C LEU A 572 -5.44 7.35 11.02
N TYR A 573 -4.49 6.56 10.52
CA TYR A 573 -4.70 5.64 9.40
C TYR A 573 -4.70 4.20 9.88
N GLY A 574 -5.64 3.36 9.42
CA GLY A 574 -5.69 1.96 9.79
C GLY A 574 -6.17 1.03 8.68
N TYR A 575 -5.88 -0.28 8.86
CA TYR A 575 -6.32 -1.35 7.98
C TYR A 575 -6.88 -2.55 8.77
N GLY A 576 -6.03 -3.39 9.39
CA GLY A 576 -6.40 -4.43 10.35
C GLY A 576 -7.18 -5.62 9.77
N GLY A 577 -6.66 -6.30 8.75
CA GLY A 577 -7.24 -7.51 8.17
C GLY A 577 -6.32 -8.20 7.18
N PHE A 578 -6.69 -9.41 6.77
CA PHE A 578 -6.06 -10.17 5.68
C PHE A 578 -4.58 -10.43 5.85
N ASN A 579 -4.07 -10.46 7.08
CA ASN A 579 -2.64 -10.63 7.35
C ASN A 579 -1.75 -9.53 6.71
N VAL A 580 -2.31 -8.37 6.37
CA VAL A 580 -1.56 -7.27 5.75
C VAL A 580 -0.87 -6.44 6.82
N SER A 581 0.46 -6.37 6.75
CA SER A 581 1.28 -5.58 7.68
C SER A 581 1.40 -4.13 7.18
N LEU A 582 1.10 -3.16 8.05
CA LEU A 582 1.31 -1.74 7.78
C LEU A 582 2.71 -1.32 8.23
N LEU A 583 3.68 -1.40 7.32
CA LEU A 583 5.08 -1.08 7.59
C LEU A 583 5.40 0.41 7.33
N PRO A 584 6.52 0.94 7.88
CA PRO A 584 6.96 2.31 7.64
C PRO A 584 7.24 2.60 6.17
N THR A 585 6.38 3.39 5.52
CA THR A 585 6.48 3.75 4.10
C THR A 585 6.30 5.25 3.88
N PHE A 586 6.97 5.77 2.86
CA PHE A 586 6.90 7.17 2.48
C PHE A 586 5.62 7.48 1.72
N THR A 587 4.97 8.61 2.06
CA THR A 587 3.77 9.08 1.34
C THR A 587 3.72 10.61 1.33
N VAL A 588 3.60 11.21 0.16
CA VAL A 588 3.58 12.67 -0.02
C VAL A 588 2.42 13.34 0.72
N SER A 589 1.22 12.77 0.68
CA SER A 589 0.05 13.36 1.33
C SER A 589 0.22 13.48 2.84
N ARG A 590 0.86 12.48 3.47
CA ARG A 590 1.18 12.51 4.92
C ARG A 590 2.16 13.61 5.26
N LEU A 591 3.16 13.83 4.38
CA LEU A 591 4.11 14.94 4.56
C LEU A 591 3.44 16.30 4.41
N VAL A 592 2.57 16.48 3.42
CA VAL A 592 1.80 17.71 3.24
C VAL A 592 0.95 18.00 4.48
N PHE A 593 0.30 16.96 5.02
CA PHE A 593 -0.47 17.07 6.27
C PHE A 593 0.40 17.53 7.46
N ILE A 594 1.53 16.87 7.68
CA ILE A 594 2.44 17.20 8.79
C ILE A 594 3.10 18.57 8.59
N GLN A 595 3.51 18.89 7.36
CA GLN A 595 4.27 20.11 7.07
C GLN A 595 3.40 21.36 7.11
N HIS A 596 2.23 21.33 6.49
CA HIS A 596 1.42 22.51 6.22
C HIS A 596 0.23 22.70 7.16
N LEU A 597 -0.18 21.64 7.86
CA LEU A 597 -1.19 21.73 8.93
C LEU A 597 -0.57 21.66 10.33
N ASN A 598 0.75 21.52 10.44
CA ASN A 598 1.43 21.21 11.70
C ASN A 598 0.81 19.98 12.37
N GLY A 599 0.47 18.98 11.56
CA GLY A 599 -0.31 17.83 11.96
C GLY A 599 0.52 16.71 12.58
N VAL A 600 -0.18 15.80 13.24
CA VAL A 600 0.33 14.50 13.70
C VAL A 600 -0.22 13.42 12.78
N PHE A 601 0.64 12.59 12.20
CA PHE A 601 0.23 11.38 11.50
C PHE A 601 0.49 10.16 12.40
N ALA A 602 -0.51 9.31 12.56
CA ALA A 602 -0.39 8.11 13.37
C ALA A 602 -0.90 6.88 12.61
N ILE A 603 -0.21 5.74 12.81
CA ILE A 603 -0.53 4.46 12.18
C ILE A 603 -0.37 3.34 13.19
N PRO A 604 -1.47 2.87 13.82
CA PRO A 604 -1.45 1.73 14.71
C PRO A 604 -1.42 0.43 13.91
N ASN A 605 -0.66 -0.52 14.40
CA ASN A 605 -0.51 -1.85 13.83
C ASN A 605 -1.49 -2.81 14.53
N ILE A 606 -2.77 -2.64 14.21
CA ILE A 606 -3.88 -3.31 14.88
C ILE A 606 -4.02 -4.77 14.49
N ARG A 607 -4.62 -5.57 15.38
CA ARG A 607 -4.91 -6.99 15.12
C ARG A 607 -5.74 -7.18 13.86
N GLY A 608 -5.54 -8.32 13.21
CA GLY A 608 -6.03 -8.62 11.86
C GLY A 608 -4.95 -8.41 10.80
N GLY A 609 -3.93 -7.57 11.05
CA GLY A 609 -2.71 -7.47 10.25
C GLY A 609 -1.72 -8.63 10.51
N GLY A 610 -0.59 -8.60 9.81
CA GLY A 610 0.46 -9.65 9.85
C GLY A 610 1.70 -9.30 10.66
N GLU A 611 1.72 -8.14 11.34
CA GLU A 611 2.92 -7.57 11.95
C GLU A 611 3.58 -8.47 13.00
N TYR A 612 2.79 -9.32 13.65
CA TYR A 612 3.24 -10.34 14.60
C TYR A 612 2.74 -11.75 14.22
N GLY A 613 2.68 -12.01 12.91
CA GLY A 613 2.38 -13.30 12.33
C GLY A 613 0.91 -13.72 12.43
N GLU A 614 0.67 -15.00 12.22
CA GLU A 614 -0.67 -15.59 12.11
C GLU A 614 -1.53 -15.40 13.37
N LYS A 615 -0.88 -15.41 14.54
CA LYS A 615 -1.60 -15.18 15.80
C LYS A 615 -2.22 -13.76 15.83
N TRP A 616 -1.48 -12.75 15.36
CA TRP A 616 -1.95 -11.38 15.29
C TRP A 616 -3.11 -11.23 14.32
N HIS A 617 -3.02 -11.89 13.16
CA HIS A 617 -4.09 -11.98 12.18
C HIS A 617 -5.34 -12.67 12.77
N ASN A 618 -5.18 -13.85 13.35
CA ASN A 618 -6.28 -14.64 13.93
C ASN A 618 -6.99 -13.94 15.10
N ASP A 619 -6.28 -13.06 15.82
CA ASP A 619 -6.86 -12.28 16.91
C ASP A 619 -7.67 -11.05 16.41
N GLY A 620 -7.73 -10.81 15.10
CA GLY A 620 -8.50 -9.71 14.47
C GLY A 620 -9.42 -10.15 13.33
N LYS A 621 -9.75 -11.46 13.19
CA LYS A 621 -10.64 -11.97 12.14
C LYS A 621 -11.83 -12.75 12.70
N LEU A 622 -12.83 -13.02 11.86
CA LEU A 622 -14.04 -13.80 12.18
C LEU A 622 -14.71 -13.26 13.47
N PHE A 623 -14.92 -14.14 14.44
CA PHE A 623 -15.56 -13.79 15.73
C PHE A 623 -14.74 -12.83 16.59
N LYS A 624 -13.46 -12.61 16.26
CA LYS A 624 -12.56 -11.67 16.93
C LYS A 624 -12.38 -10.36 16.17
N LYS A 625 -13.13 -10.14 15.09
CA LYS A 625 -12.99 -8.92 14.24
C LYS A 625 -13.20 -7.63 15.03
N GLN A 626 -14.02 -7.65 16.08
CA GLN A 626 -14.20 -6.50 16.98
C GLN A 626 -12.89 -6.01 17.61
N ASN A 627 -11.90 -6.89 17.83
CA ASN A 627 -10.60 -6.50 18.37
C ASN A 627 -9.89 -5.46 17.47
N SER A 628 -10.00 -5.60 16.13
CA SER A 628 -9.44 -4.60 15.21
C SER A 628 -10.04 -3.22 15.42
N PHE A 629 -11.36 -3.15 15.65
CA PHE A 629 -12.07 -1.88 15.88
C PHE A 629 -11.72 -1.31 17.27
N ASP A 630 -11.64 -2.16 18.29
CA ASP A 630 -11.27 -1.77 19.65
C ASP A 630 -9.83 -1.24 19.70
N ASP A 631 -8.90 -1.90 19.01
CA ASP A 631 -7.51 -1.46 18.91
C ASP A 631 -7.42 -0.06 18.27
N PHE A 632 -8.19 0.18 17.19
CA PHE A 632 -8.18 1.46 16.50
C PHE A 632 -8.83 2.60 17.30
N GLN A 633 -9.93 2.29 18.00
CA GLN A 633 -10.56 3.24 18.93
C GLN A 633 -9.63 3.59 20.09
N SER A 634 -8.94 2.60 20.66
CA SER A 634 -7.96 2.81 21.73
C SER A 634 -6.74 3.61 21.28
N ALA A 635 -6.34 3.50 19.98
CA ALA A 635 -5.33 4.38 19.41
C ALA A 635 -5.78 5.85 19.40
N ALA A 636 -7.04 6.10 19.04
CA ALA A 636 -7.62 7.44 19.07
C ALA A 636 -7.67 8.01 20.50
N GLU A 637 -8.11 7.20 21.46
CA GLU A 637 -8.13 7.56 22.89
C GLU A 637 -6.72 7.90 23.38
N TYR A 638 -5.72 7.06 23.05
CA TYR A 638 -4.32 7.31 23.40
C TYR A 638 -3.80 8.66 22.86
N LEU A 639 -4.10 8.99 21.60
CA LEU A 639 -3.66 10.25 20.98
C LEU A 639 -4.30 11.47 21.69
N ILE A 640 -5.57 11.36 22.09
CA ILE A 640 -6.30 12.43 22.79
C ILE A 640 -5.78 12.58 24.23
N GLU A 641 -5.69 11.50 24.98
CA GLU A 641 -5.26 11.49 26.38
C GLU A 641 -3.83 11.98 26.57
N ASN A 642 -2.94 11.68 25.61
CA ASN A 642 -1.55 12.13 25.64
C ASN A 642 -1.32 13.49 24.98
N GLY A 643 -2.39 14.24 24.68
CA GLY A 643 -2.31 15.62 24.21
C GLY A 643 -1.79 15.78 22.76
N TYR A 644 -1.75 14.71 21.96
CA TYR A 644 -1.40 14.85 20.55
C TYR A 644 -2.47 15.61 19.77
N THR A 645 -3.73 15.45 20.13
CA THR A 645 -4.88 16.06 19.46
C THR A 645 -6.10 16.11 20.38
N THR A 646 -7.24 16.48 19.83
CA THR A 646 -8.58 16.35 20.45
C THR A 646 -9.53 15.65 19.49
N SER A 647 -10.66 15.11 19.97
CA SER A 647 -11.68 14.48 19.12
C SER A 647 -12.14 15.40 17.98
N LYS A 648 -12.26 16.71 18.23
CA LYS A 648 -12.67 17.70 17.22
C LYS A 648 -11.62 17.92 16.11
N LYS A 649 -10.37 17.51 16.32
CA LYS A 649 -9.24 17.69 15.39
C LYS A 649 -8.67 16.36 14.91
N LEU A 650 -9.25 15.23 15.33
CA LEU A 650 -8.84 13.91 14.92
C LEU A 650 -9.60 13.48 13.66
N SER A 651 -8.86 13.26 12.59
CA SER A 651 -9.36 12.63 11.38
C SER A 651 -8.94 11.17 11.33
N ILE A 652 -9.82 10.31 10.81
CA ILE A 652 -9.52 8.89 10.58
C ILE A 652 -9.64 8.56 9.09
N GLN A 653 -8.78 7.66 8.61
CA GLN A 653 -8.73 7.26 7.20
C GLN A 653 -8.42 5.78 7.06
N GLY A 654 -9.06 5.11 6.11
CA GLY A 654 -8.77 3.72 5.73
C GLY A 654 -9.42 3.34 4.42
N GLY A 655 -8.78 2.43 3.69
CA GLY A 655 -9.26 1.94 2.40
C GLY A 655 -9.55 0.44 2.43
N SER A 656 -10.48 -0.04 1.59
CA SER A 656 -10.84 -1.46 1.48
C SER A 656 -11.32 -2.03 2.83
N ASN A 657 -10.68 -3.05 3.39
CA ASN A 657 -10.91 -3.48 4.77
C ASN A 657 -10.71 -2.33 5.79
N GLY A 658 -9.79 -1.38 5.49
CA GLY A 658 -9.67 -0.15 6.29
C GLY A 658 -10.89 0.77 6.16
N GLY A 659 -11.61 0.75 5.05
CA GLY A 659 -12.89 1.44 4.88
C GLY A 659 -13.99 0.85 5.77
N LEU A 660 -14.06 -0.50 5.87
CA LEU A 660 -14.89 -1.19 6.86
C LEU A 660 -14.53 -0.75 8.28
N LEU A 661 -13.23 -0.71 8.60
CA LEU A 661 -12.72 -0.24 9.90
C LEU A 661 -13.27 1.17 10.23
N ILE A 662 -13.15 2.11 9.28
CA ILE A 662 -13.64 3.48 9.47
C ILE A 662 -15.16 3.51 9.68
N GLY A 663 -15.93 2.83 8.83
CA GLY A 663 -17.40 2.78 8.94
C GLY A 663 -17.88 2.18 10.26
N ALA A 664 -17.23 1.09 10.71
CA ALA A 664 -17.57 0.45 11.99
C ALA A 664 -17.19 1.36 13.19
N CYS A 665 -15.98 1.94 13.20
CA CYS A 665 -15.51 2.79 14.30
C CYS A 665 -16.33 4.07 14.43
N VAL A 666 -16.71 4.71 13.33
CA VAL A 666 -17.54 5.92 13.34
C VAL A 666 -18.95 5.63 13.87
N ASN A 667 -19.53 4.47 13.54
CA ASN A 667 -20.82 4.07 14.10
C ASN A 667 -20.75 3.75 15.60
N GLN A 668 -19.64 3.10 16.04
CA GLN A 668 -19.49 2.67 17.44
C GLN A 668 -19.07 3.80 18.37
N ARG A 669 -18.20 4.71 17.91
CA ARG A 669 -17.61 5.79 18.72
C ARG A 669 -17.56 7.11 17.93
N PRO A 670 -18.73 7.69 17.54
CA PRO A 670 -18.79 8.96 16.82
C PRO A 670 -18.22 10.14 17.64
N ASP A 671 -18.13 10.01 18.96
CA ASP A 671 -17.59 11.00 19.89
C ASP A 671 -16.06 11.21 19.76
N LEU A 672 -15.34 10.23 19.23
CA LEU A 672 -13.87 10.26 19.14
C LEU A 672 -13.34 11.04 17.93
N PHE A 673 -14.16 11.29 16.92
CA PHE A 673 -13.68 11.71 15.60
C PHE A 673 -14.32 13.00 15.14
N GLY A 674 -13.52 13.91 14.56
CA GLY A 674 -14.02 15.12 13.90
C GLY A 674 -14.33 14.88 12.42
N ALA A 675 -13.52 14.06 11.73
CA ALA A 675 -13.73 13.70 10.34
C ALA A 675 -13.35 12.23 10.07
N ALA A 676 -14.04 11.60 9.14
CA ALA A 676 -13.82 10.21 8.73
C ALA A 676 -13.77 10.09 7.21
N ILE A 677 -12.74 9.42 6.70
CA ILE A 677 -12.51 9.18 5.28
C ILE A 677 -12.52 7.68 5.03
N ALA A 678 -13.58 7.18 4.41
CA ALA A 678 -13.75 5.77 4.08
C ALA A 678 -13.60 5.59 2.56
N GLN A 679 -12.51 4.94 2.15
CA GLN A 679 -12.18 4.72 0.75
C GLN A 679 -12.49 3.28 0.36
N VAL A 680 -13.22 3.07 -0.72
CA VAL A 680 -13.54 1.76 -1.34
C VAL A 680 -13.84 0.66 -0.30
N GLY A 681 -14.65 0.99 0.71
CA GLY A 681 -14.85 0.16 1.90
C GLY A 681 -15.92 -0.91 1.74
N VAL A 682 -15.73 -2.06 2.42
CA VAL A 682 -16.74 -3.11 2.51
C VAL A 682 -17.79 -2.70 3.56
N MET A 683 -18.89 -2.08 3.14
CA MET A 683 -19.88 -1.47 4.05
C MET A 683 -21.07 -2.38 4.34
N ASP A 684 -21.43 -3.27 3.42
CA ASP A 684 -22.51 -4.27 3.59
C ASP A 684 -21.89 -5.63 3.90
N MET A 685 -21.79 -5.97 5.18
CA MET A 685 -21.20 -7.21 5.63
C MET A 685 -22.12 -8.44 5.49
N LEU A 686 -23.36 -8.23 5.08
CA LEU A 686 -24.29 -9.35 4.89
C LEU A 686 -24.28 -9.85 3.44
N ARG A 687 -23.83 -9.02 2.49
CA ARG A 687 -23.93 -9.34 1.07
C ARG A 687 -22.61 -9.33 0.30
N PHE A 688 -21.50 -8.92 0.90
CA PHE A 688 -20.21 -8.79 0.21
C PHE A 688 -19.79 -10.05 -0.56
N HIS A 689 -20.08 -11.23 -0.01
CA HIS A 689 -19.71 -12.52 -0.59
C HIS A 689 -20.47 -12.90 -1.87
N LYS A 690 -21.51 -12.13 -2.20
CA LYS A 690 -22.35 -12.35 -3.41
C LYS A 690 -21.77 -11.69 -4.66
N PHE A 691 -20.75 -10.84 -4.52
CA PHE A 691 -20.20 -10.01 -5.59
C PHE A 691 -18.75 -10.37 -5.91
N THR A 692 -18.42 -10.36 -7.18
CA THR A 692 -17.06 -10.50 -7.74
C THR A 692 -16.18 -11.56 -7.01
N VAL A 693 -15.14 -11.13 -6.28
CA VAL A 693 -14.24 -12.01 -5.51
C VAL A 693 -14.57 -12.01 -4.01
N GLY A 694 -15.68 -11.38 -3.62
CA GLY A 694 -16.05 -11.22 -2.21
C GLY A 694 -16.18 -12.53 -1.43
N TYR A 695 -16.56 -13.64 -2.08
CA TYR A 695 -16.59 -14.98 -1.45
C TYR A 695 -15.25 -15.35 -0.79
N ALA A 696 -14.13 -14.90 -1.35
CA ALA A 696 -12.80 -15.19 -0.84
C ALA A 696 -12.50 -14.50 0.51
N TRP A 697 -13.28 -13.49 0.89
CA TRP A 697 -13.07 -12.77 2.16
C TRP A 697 -13.76 -13.44 3.34
N ALA A 698 -14.49 -14.54 3.10
CA ALA A 698 -15.16 -15.30 4.15
C ALA A 698 -14.18 -15.87 5.17
N SER A 699 -12.93 -16.12 4.83
CA SER A 699 -11.88 -16.55 5.76
C SER A 699 -11.51 -15.47 6.81
N ASP A 700 -11.72 -14.18 6.48
CA ASP A 700 -11.47 -13.06 7.40
C ASP A 700 -12.75 -12.58 8.11
N TYR A 701 -13.89 -12.60 7.43
CA TYR A 701 -15.14 -12.02 7.93
C TYR A 701 -16.18 -13.05 8.38
N GLY A 702 -16.18 -14.24 7.79
CA GLY A 702 -17.30 -15.17 7.84
C GLY A 702 -18.27 -14.96 6.67
N ASN A 703 -19.36 -15.71 6.63
CA ASN A 703 -20.38 -15.64 5.58
C ASN A 703 -21.76 -15.57 6.22
N SER A 704 -22.62 -14.62 5.84
CA SER A 704 -23.98 -14.45 6.39
C SER A 704 -24.92 -15.62 6.10
N ASP A 705 -24.57 -16.51 5.17
CA ASP A 705 -25.31 -17.76 4.92
C ASP A 705 -25.15 -18.77 6.07
N ASP A 706 -24.12 -18.60 6.94
CA ASP A 706 -23.99 -19.31 8.21
C ASP A 706 -24.66 -18.53 9.35
N PRO A 707 -25.55 -19.15 10.14
CA PRO A 707 -26.27 -18.46 11.22
C PRO A 707 -25.37 -17.81 12.27
N LYS A 708 -24.22 -18.44 12.61
CA LYS A 708 -23.29 -17.91 13.61
C LYS A 708 -22.53 -16.72 13.06
N HIS A 709 -22.09 -16.82 11.81
CA HIS A 709 -21.40 -15.74 11.14
C HIS A 709 -22.36 -14.55 10.92
N PHE A 710 -23.60 -14.78 10.52
CA PHE A 710 -24.60 -13.70 10.43
C PHE A 710 -24.75 -12.95 11.75
N GLN A 711 -24.93 -13.68 12.87
CA GLN A 711 -25.05 -13.09 14.20
C GLN A 711 -23.82 -12.25 14.61
N ASN A 712 -22.66 -12.55 14.06
CA ASN A 712 -21.45 -11.77 14.26
C ASN A 712 -21.36 -10.55 13.32
N LEU A 713 -21.58 -10.77 12.02
CA LEU A 713 -21.48 -9.75 10.99
C LEU A 713 -22.44 -8.57 11.19
N ILE A 714 -23.68 -8.86 11.56
CA ILE A 714 -24.71 -7.81 11.78
C ILE A 714 -24.33 -6.83 12.89
N LYS A 715 -23.51 -7.24 13.87
CA LYS A 715 -23.09 -6.39 15.00
C LYS A 715 -22.19 -5.24 14.59
N PHE A 716 -21.37 -5.43 13.56
CA PHE A 716 -20.40 -4.44 13.12
C PHE A 716 -20.55 -3.97 11.68
N SER A 717 -21.48 -4.54 10.92
CA SER A 717 -21.75 -4.11 9.54
C SER A 717 -22.01 -2.61 9.47
N PRO A 718 -21.18 -1.81 8.78
CA PRO A 718 -21.35 -0.36 8.78
C PRO A 718 -22.73 0.08 8.31
N LEU A 719 -23.23 -0.51 7.23
CA LEU A 719 -24.53 -0.18 6.65
C LEU A 719 -25.69 -0.40 7.64
N HIS A 720 -25.64 -1.47 8.43
CA HIS A 720 -26.74 -1.91 9.29
C HIS A 720 -26.70 -1.31 10.71
N ASN A 721 -25.63 -0.58 11.05
CA ASN A 721 -25.44 0.02 12.38
C ASN A 721 -25.44 1.55 12.38
N ILE A 722 -25.94 2.17 11.33
CA ILE A 722 -26.16 3.62 11.26
C ILE A 722 -27.32 3.99 12.16
N LYS A 723 -27.09 4.69 13.27
CA LYS A 723 -28.12 5.10 14.24
C LYS A 723 -27.83 6.51 14.73
N PRO A 724 -28.86 7.35 14.91
CA PRO A 724 -28.68 8.66 15.52
C PRO A 724 -28.03 8.55 16.90
N PRO A 725 -27.07 9.45 17.24
CA PRO A 725 -26.49 9.49 18.56
C PRO A 725 -27.56 9.76 19.63
N LYS A 726 -27.45 9.07 20.78
CA LYS A 726 -28.43 9.17 21.86
C LYS A 726 -28.52 10.56 22.48
N ASP A 727 -27.43 11.34 22.45
CA ASP A 727 -27.27 12.59 23.21
C ASP A 727 -27.30 13.85 22.33
N ASN A 728 -27.98 13.83 21.20
CA ASN A 728 -28.04 14.95 20.24
C ASN A 728 -26.68 15.46 19.74
N HIS A 729 -25.59 14.66 19.89
CA HIS A 729 -24.31 14.98 19.30
C HIS A 729 -24.38 14.84 17.78
N GLN A 730 -23.56 15.62 17.09
CA GLN A 730 -23.39 15.45 15.65
C GLN A 730 -22.59 14.17 15.35
N TYR A 731 -22.96 13.52 14.27
CA TYR A 731 -22.09 12.52 13.64
C TYR A 731 -20.86 13.22 13.05
N PRO A 732 -19.67 12.61 13.01
CA PRO A 732 -18.50 13.22 12.38
C PRO A 732 -18.76 13.63 10.93
N ALA A 733 -17.92 14.53 10.42
CA ALA A 733 -17.89 14.78 8.98
C ALA A 733 -17.42 13.51 8.25
N VAL A 734 -18.17 13.04 7.24
CA VAL A 734 -17.82 11.79 6.52
C VAL A 734 -17.63 12.08 5.04
N LEU A 735 -16.51 11.57 4.50
CA LEU A 735 -16.26 11.48 3.07
C LEU A 735 -16.11 10.00 2.69
N VAL A 736 -17.06 9.50 1.89
CA VAL A 736 -17.02 8.17 1.29
C VAL A 736 -16.44 8.29 -0.12
N LEU A 737 -15.41 7.53 -0.45
CA LEU A 737 -14.82 7.50 -1.78
C LEU A 737 -14.98 6.11 -2.39
N SER A 738 -15.35 6.05 -3.67
CA SER A 738 -15.41 4.82 -4.47
C SER A 738 -15.14 5.14 -5.94
N ALA A 739 -15.15 4.12 -6.79
CA ALA A 739 -14.86 4.25 -8.21
C ALA A 739 -15.75 3.29 -9.03
N ASP A 740 -16.07 3.68 -10.25
CA ASP A 740 -17.02 2.99 -11.12
C ASP A 740 -16.53 1.65 -11.69
N HIS A 741 -15.20 1.43 -11.73
CA HIS A 741 -14.57 0.19 -12.20
C HIS A 741 -13.90 -0.58 -11.05
N ASP A 742 -14.40 -0.39 -9.82
CA ASP A 742 -13.95 -1.18 -8.68
C ASP A 742 -14.64 -2.54 -8.66
N ASP A 743 -14.07 -3.49 -9.41
CA ASP A 743 -14.50 -4.89 -9.51
C ASP A 743 -13.90 -5.79 -8.42
N ARG A 744 -13.25 -5.19 -7.41
CA ARG A 744 -12.80 -5.86 -6.19
C ARG A 744 -13.79 -5.61 -5.05
N VAL A 745 -13.96 -4.37 -4.62
CA VAL A 745 -14.98 -3.95 -3.67
C VAL A 745 -15.97 -3.06 -4.38
N VAL A 746 -17.02 -3.69 -4.92
CA VAL A 746 -17.99 -3.06 -5.81
C VAL A 746 -18.62 -1.79 -5.22
N PRO A 747 -18.89 -0.75 -6.04
CA PRO A 747 -19.33 0.57 -5.59
C PRO A 747 -20.61 0.57 -4.75
N LEU A 748 -21.46 -0.45 -4.90
CA LEU A 748 -22.71 -0.58 -4.16
C LEU A 748 -22.53 -0.43 -2.64
N HIS A 749 -21.43 -0.94 -2.08
CA HIS A 749 -21.13 -0.79 -0.66
C HIS A 749 -21.11 0.68 -0.23
N SER A 750 -20.38 1.49 -0.98
CA SER A 750 -20.26 2.93 -0.72
C SER A 750 -21.55 3.68 -1.01
N LEU A 751 -22.28 3.29 -2.08
CA LEU A 751 -23.54 3.91 -2.49
C LEU A 751 -24.65 3.67 -1.47
N LYS A 752 -24.86 2.41 -1.05
CA LYS A 752 -25.84 2.06 -0.02
C LYS A 752 -25.53 2.73 1.32
N TYR A 753 -24.24 2.78 1.69
CA TYR A 753 -23.80 3.38 2.93
C TYR A 753 -24.05 4.89 2.98
N ILE A 754 -23.69 5.65 1.92
CA ILE A 754 -23.92 7.10 1.90
C ILE A 754 -25.41 7.45 1.82
N ALA A 755 -26.21 6.69 1.04
CA ALA A 755 -27.66 6.87 0.98
C ALA A 755 -28.28 6.71 2.37
N THR A 756 -27.88 5.68 3.11
CA THR A 756 -28.38 5.41 4.47
C THR A 756 -27.93 6.50 5.45
N LEU A 757 -26.66 6.94 5.41
CA LEU A 757 -26.16 8.04 6.25
C LEU A 757 -26.96 9.33 6.03
N GLN A 758 -27.17 9.70 4.77
CA GLN A 758 -27.90 10.92 4.40
C GLN A 758 -29.38 10.83 4.79
N HIS A 759 -30.01 9.66 4.67
CA HIS A 759 -31.36 9.42 5.13
C HIS A 759 -31.51 9.56 6.65
N VAL A 760 -30.62 8.94 7.41
CA VAL A 760 -30.71 8.90 8.89
C VAL A 760 -30.33 10.24 9.53
N PHE A 761 -29.34 10.94 9.00
CA PHE A 761 -28.79 12.15 9.63
C PHE A 761 -29.12 13.44 8.88
N GLY A 762 -29.39 13.39 7.58
CA GLY A 762 -29.49 14.58 6.71
C GLY A 762 -30.53 15.61 7.13
N GLU A 763 -31.65 15.16 7.67
CA GLU A 763 -32.74 16.05 8.15
C GLU A 763 -32.65 16.43 9.63
N LEU A 764 -31.71 15.83 10.39
CA LEU A 764 -31.55 16.15 11.81
C LEU A 764 -31.07 17.59 12.00
N PRO A 765 -31.76 18.42 12.79
CA PRO A 765 -31.39 19.82 12.97
C PRO A 765 -29.98 20.06 13.53
N GLN A 766 -29.49 19.11 14.34
CA GLN A 766 -28.17 19.17 14.94
C GLN A 766 -27.06 18.74 13.98
N GLN A 767 -27.34 17.98 12.92
CA GLN A 767 -26.33 17.50 11.98
C GLN A 767 -25.93 18.62 11.01
N LYS A 768 -24.75 19.19 11.22
CA LYS A 768 -24.15 20.24 10.39
C LYS A 768 -22.88 19.77 9.72
N ASN A 769 -22.26 18.71 10.22
CA ASN A 769 -21.11 18.10 9.61
C ASN A 769 -21.50 17.43 8.28
N PRO A 770 -20.73 17.62 7.21
CA PRO A 770 -21.04 17.08 5.89
C PRO A 770 -20.98 15.54 5.85
N LEU A 771 -21.90 14.93 5.10
CA LEU A 771 -21.95 13.51 4.78
C LEU A 771 -21.91 13.38 3.25
N LEU A 772 -20.75 13.19 2.69
CA LEU A 772 -20.49 13.35 1.25
C LEU A 772 -19.97 12.07 0.61
N GLY A 773 -20.40 11.81 -0.62
CA GLY A 773 -19.88 10.77 -1.49
C GLY A 773 -19.08 11.38 -2.64
N ARG A 774 -17.90 10.82 -2.95
CA ARG A 774 -17.06 11.16 -4.10
C ARG A 774 -16.83 9.88 -4.90
N PHE A 775 -17.38 9.83 -6.09
CA PHE A 775 -17.33 8.67 -6.97
C PHE A 775 -16.50 9.02 -8.20
N GLU A 776 -15.35 8.37 -8.35
CA GLU A 776 -14.41 8.56 -9.46
C GLU A 776 -14.89 7.74 -10.67
N THR A 777 -14.78 8.32 -11.87
CA THR A 777 -15.04 7.63 -13.13
C THR A 777 -13.76 7.07 -13.74
N LYS A 778 -13.82 5.97 -14.48
CA LYS A 778 -12.67 5.28 -15.08
C LYS A 778 -11.55 5.04 -14.05
N ALA A 779 -11.90 4.48 -12.93
CA ALA A 779 -10.97 4.12 -11.87
C ALA A 779 -11.46 2.87 -11.14
N GLY A 780 -10.52 2.02 -10.71
CA GLY A 780 -10.79 0.79 -9.96
C GLY A 780 -10.44 0.94 -8.48
N HIS A 781 -10.10 -0.19 -7.84
CA HIS A 781 -9.81 -0.28 -6.39
C HIS A 781 -8.60 0.54 -5.92
N GLY A 782 -7.79 1.04 -6.83
CA GLY A 782 -6.60 1.86 -6.55
C GLY A 782 -5.38 1.46 -7.37
N GLY A 783 -5.25 0.21 -7.77
CA GLY A 783 -4.21 -0.24 -8.69
C GLY A 783 -4.35 0.45 -10.06
N GLY A 784 -3.23 0.81 -10.69
CA GLY A 784 -3.24 1.41 -12.02
C GLY A 784 -3.82 2.82 -12.15
N LYS A 785 -4.28 3.43 -11.04
CA LYS A 785 -4.80 4.80 -11.05
C LYS A 785 -3.73 5.81 -11.53
N SER A 786 -4.09 6.69 -12.45
CA SER A 786 -3.16 7.70 -12.98
C SER A 786 -2.70 8.69 -11.90
N THR A 787 -1.45 9.16 -11.99
CA THR A 787 -0.87 10.12 -11.03
C THR A 787 -1.73 11.37 -10.86
N SER A 788 -2.32 11.87 -11.94
CA SER A 788 -3.20 13.05 -11.88
C SER A 788 -4.45 12.79 -11.03
N LYS A 789 -5.10 11.63 -11.18
CA LYS A 789 -6.26 11.23 -10.36
C LYS A 789 -5.88 10.99 -8.90
N VAL A 790 -4.70 10.41 -8.64
CA VAL A 790 -4.20 10.24 -7.28
C VAL A 790 -3.99 11.59 -6.59
N ILE A 791 -3.36 12.55 -7.27
CA ILE A 791 -3.13 13.90 -6.71
C ILE A 791 -4.47 14.61 -6.44
N GLU A 792 -5.44 14.53 -7.36
CA GLU A 792 -6.76 15.15 -7.17
C GLU A 792 -7.52 14.52 -5.99
N GLU A 793 -7.55 13.18 -5.89
CA GLU A 793 -8.19 12.48 -4.77
C GLU A 793 -7.57 12.88 -3.43
N LEU A 794 -6.23 12.91 -3.34
CA LEU A 794 -5.52 13.32 -2.13
C LEU A 794 -5.75 14.81 -1.81
N SER A 795 -5.87 15.66 -2.83
CA SER A 795 -6.25 17.06 -2.67
C SER A 795 -7.65 17.19 -2.10
N ASP A 796 -8.60 16.41 -2.59
CA ASP A 796 -9.98 16.39 -2.11
C ASP A 796 -10.06 15.91 -0.65
N ILE A 797 -9.33 14.84 -0.29
CA ILE A 797 -9.24 14.32 1.08
C ILE A 797 -8.69 15.38 2.04
N LEU A 798 -7.53 15.98 1.71
CA LEU A 798 -6.94 17.01 2.57
C LEU A 798 -7.82 18.27 2.66
N THR A 799 -8.45 18.66 1.55
CA THR A 799 -9.40 19.77 1.51
C THR A 799 -10.62 19.51 2.39
N PHE A 800 -11.17 18.29 2.34
CA PHE A 800 -12.27 17.88 3.19
C PHE A 800 -11.90 17.98 4.67
N ILE A 801 -10.73 17.45 5.06
CA ILE A 801 -10.20 17.55 6.44
C ILE A 801 -10.06 19.02 6.86
N VAL A 802 -9.38 19.83 6.05
CA VAL A 802 -9.14 21.25 6.34
C VAL A 802 -10.45 22.00 6.55
N LYS A 803 -11.41 21.82 5.64
CA LYS A 803 -12.69 22.54 5.70
C LYS A 803 -13.59 22.05 6.81
N SER A 804 -13.71 20.73 6.98
CA SER A 804 -14.61 20.14 7.99
C SER A 804 -14.15 20.40 9.42
N LEU A 805 -12.82 20.45 9.65
CA LEU A 805 -12.24 20.71 10.97
C LEU A 805 -11.90 22.20 11.21
N GLY A 806 -12.13 23.07 10.23
CA GLY A 806 -11.80 24.50 10.34
C GLY A 806 -10.31 24.75 10.51
N LEU A 807 -9.45 24.01 9.80
CA LEU A 807 -7.99 24.12 9.89
C LEU A 807 -7.47 25.21 8.95
N GLU A 808 -6.32 25.77 9.30
CA GLU A 808 -5.56 26.68 8.45
C GLU A 808 -4.44 25.95 7.73
N PHE A 809 -4.43 26.00 6.40
CA PHE A 809 -3.35 25.46 5.58
C PHE A 809 -2.28 26.53 5.38
N LYS A 810 -1.04 26.28 5.82
CA LYS A 810 0.10 27.22 5.77
C LYS A 810 1.14 26.72 4.76
N LEU A 811 1.46 27.54 3.74
CA LEU A 811 2.54 27.29 2.78
C LEU A 811 3.92 27.52 3.37
#